data_b675d6b8e0e0c2afb3587db699a66d71
#
_entry.id   b675d6b8e0e0c2afb3587db699a66d71
#
_cell.length_a   1.000
_cell.length_b   1.000
_cell.length_c   1.000
_cell.angle_alpha   90.00
_cell.angle_beta   90.00
_cell.angle_gamma   90.00
#
_symmetry.space_group_name_H-M   'P 1'
#
loop_
_entity.id
_entity.type
_entity.pdbx_description
1 polymer ?
#
loop_
_entity_poly.entity_id
_entity_poly.type
_entity_poly.pdbx_seq_one_letter_code
_entity_poly.pdbx_strand_id
1 'polypeptide(L)'
;PTASRPPNPKEAMNEREASIEPPRPTADEVIAELTRDIQLLAGPDAVPRPEQIEAVTAVVANRQRTLLVARTGFGKSAVYFSSTRMLRSRGWGPTVVVSPLLALMRDQVAAAQKLGLNAVTINSSNIDSWDEIESQVAADAVDLMLIAPERLSNPGFRRRVFTSLRQRAFMLVCDEAHCISDWGHDFRPDYRRLRQLLADLPAWTPVLATTATANQRVTDDVAAQLGDDSLVLRTTLDRKSLHLSTVDLPDDAHRLAWLAETLPQLDGSGIVYTLTVAQAHETAEWLRSQGHEVGAYTGQVDPDERLQLEADLRGNQLKALVATSALGMGFDKGDLAFCVHLGLPPTPVAYYQQIGRAGRNIARAEAIAVPRPAEDARIWKWFESVSMPSEELCVTALDQLNPHEPTGIADLERYVNLGRSRLSTLMNILEVDGAVERVGSGWIRSDFPWVYNHEIAATLRELRRTEGNEMLAWAQLDTCRLRYLRESLDDAEAAACGRCDRCTDHTWQSDPDPVLVAKATLHLEGGDVLIEPRKQWPTRLEAPKGRIAADSQARVGRALARLGDGGWDTVVEGLFKLARNGDPLEVSEDMVQACAGVLKRWDWAERPTWICPMPSRRSQSVIDAVADAIAALGKLPVHRAIVADLSELAPADQYQTEQANSAHQVLNMWHRLRVDPLLLPAGSVGGGPVLLIDDEVESRWTVTVASHRLVQAGTGPVLPFALRSR
;
A
#
# COMPACT_ATOMS: atom_id res chain seq x y z
N PRO A 1 57.65 24.60 39.02
CA PRO A 1 56.23 24.39 38.83
C PRO A 1 55.98 24.05 37.37
N THR A 2 55.85 22.76 37.09
CA THR A 2 55.52 22.22 35.76
C THR A 2 54.01 22.40 35.58
N ALA A 3 53.60 23.32 34.71
CA ALA A 3 52.22 23.46 34.28
C ALA A 3 51.78 22.19 33.52
N SER A 4 50.85 21.47 34.10
CA SER A 4 50.21 20.33 33.46
C SER A 4 49.46 20.81 32.22
N ARG A 5 49.80 20.19 31.07
CA ARG A 5 49.10 20.43 29.81
C ARG A 5 47.62 20.05 29.97
N PRO A 6 46.68 20.86 29.50
CA PRO A 6 45.29 20.48 29.56
C PRO A 6 45.06 19.19 28.73
N PRO A 7 44.21 18.27 29.19
CA PRO A 7 43.94 17.02 28.51
C PRO A 7 43.40 17.31 27.12
N ASN A 8 43.81 16.45 26.17
CA ASN A 8 43.34 16.47 24.78
C ASN A 8 41.80 16.37 24.77
N PRO A 9 41.06 17.21 24.02
CA PRO A 9 39.61 17.15 23.97
C PRO A 9 39.06 15.76 23.71
N LYS A 10 39.79 14.89 22.93
CA LYS A 10 39.42 13.49 22.69
C LYS A 10 39.62 12.61 23.95
N GLU A 11 40.62 12.87 24.78
CA GLU A 11 40.84 12.11 26.02
C GLU A 11 39.83 12.50 27.08
N ALA A 12 39.49 13.79 27.21
CA ALA A 12 38.44 14.28 28.11
C ALA A 12 37.02 13.81 27.68
N MET A 13 36.80 13.57 26.38
CA MET A 13 35.57 12.99 25.86
C MET A 13 35.49 11.50 26.18
N ASN A 14 36.58 10.75 25.99
CA ASN A 14 36.69 9.32 26.36
C ASN A 14 36.54 9.10 27.89
N GLU A 15 37.10 9.94 28.74
CA GLU A 15 36.94 9.81 30.19
C GLU A 15 35.52 10.13 30.67
N ARG A 16 34.80 11.04 30.03
CA ARG A 16 33.38 11.32 30.30
C ARG A 16 32.49 10.18 29.77
N GLU A 17 32.82 9.57 28.61
CA GLU A 17 32.13 8.43 28.08
C GLU A 17 32.28 7.19 28.98
N ALA A 18 33.46 6.90 29.51
CA ALA A 18 33.70 5.81 30.44
C ALA A 18 32.94 5.92 31.78
N SER A 19 32.52 7.14 32.19
CA SER A 19 31.73 7.35 33.40
C SER A 19 30.23 7.14 33.27
N ILE A 20 29.74 6.92 32.04
CA ILE A 20 28.29 6.76 31.73
C ILE A 20 27.94 5.27 31.49
N GLU A 21 28.93 4.38 31.42
CA GLU A 21 28.71 2.98 31.04
C GLU A 21 28.16 2.13 32.22
N PRO A 22 26.87 1.78 32.23
CA PRO A 22 26.27 0.94 33.27
C PRO A 22 26.80 -0.52 33.24
N PRO A 23 26.67 -1.26 34.37
CA PRO A 23 27.21 -2.63 34.48
C PRO A 23 26.61 -3.58 33.47
N ARG A 24 27.42 -4.51 32.95
CA ARG A 24 27.03 -5.54 31.98
C ARG A 24 26.53 -6.79 32.72
N PRO A 25 25.40 -7.40 32.30
CA PRO A 25 24.96 -8.68 32.86
C PRO A 25 25.87 -9.83 32.41
N THR A 26 25.93 -10.87 33.22
CA THR A 26 26.50 -12.14 32.82
C THR A 26 25.58 -12.91 31.88
N ALA A 27 26.09 -13.89 31.15
CA ALA A 27 25.29 -14.74 30.27
C ALA A 27 24.16 -15.50 31.03
N ASP A 28 24.46 -15.98 32.23
CA ASP A 28 23.50 -16.68 33.07
C ASP A 28 22.35 -15.75 33.52
N GLU A 29 22.67 -14.50 33.89
CA GLU A 29 21.66 -13.48 34.19
C GLU A 29 20.79 -13.18 33.00
N VAL A 30 21.35 -13.03 31.80
CA VAL A 30 20.59 -12.83 30.56
C VAL A 30 19.62 -13.97 30.32
N ILE A 31 20.08 -15.23 30.41
CA ILE A 31 19.24 -16.42 30.20
C ILE A 31 18.08 -16.46 31.23
N ALA A 32 18.40 -16.23 32.52
CA ALA A 32 17.38 -16.29 33.56
C ALA A 32 16.32 -15.19 33.43
N GLU A 33 16.74 -13.97 33.14
CA GLU A 33 15.82 -12.84 32.95
C GLU A 33 14.97 -13.01 31.68
N LEU A 34 15.59 -13.41 30.55
CA LEU A 34 14.89 -13.65 29.30
C LEU A 34 13.85 -14.79 29.43
N THR A 35 14.21 -15.87 30.14
CA THR A 35 13.28 -16.98 30.37
C THR A 35 12.03 -16.52 31.11
N ARG A 36 12.21 -15.73 32.17
CA ARG A 36 11.10 -15.15 32.92
C ARG A 36 10.21 -14.25 32.04
N ASP A 37 10.80 -13.42 31.21
CA ASP A 37 10.08 -12.51 30.35
C ASP A 37 9.28 -13.25 29.27
N ILE A 38 9.88 -14.26 28.67
CA ILE A 38 9.20 -15.10 27.67
C ILE A 38 8.03 -15.86 28.30
N GLN A 39 8.18 -16.35 29.52
CA GLN A 39 7.08 -16.99 30.25
C GLN A 39 5.94 -16.03 30.56
N LEU A 40 6.24 -14.78 30.89
CA LEU A 40 5.21 -13.75 31.08
C LEU A 40 4.48 -13.38 29.78
N LEU A 41 5.17 -13.40 28.64
CA LEU A 41 4.61 -13.03 27.33
C LEU A 41 3.84 -14.17 26.66
N ALA A 42 4.36 -15.42 26.77
CA ALA A 42 3.91 -16.56 25.97
C ALA A 42 3.37 -17.75 26.78
N GLY A 43 3.37 -17.64 28.11
CA GLY A 43 2.88 -18.69 29.02
C GLY A 43 3.99 -19.43 29.79
N PRO A 44 3.63 -20.11 30.88
CA PRO A 44 4.60 -20.65 31.85
C PRO A 44 5.54 -21.72 31.27
N ASP A 45 5.12 -22.42 30.22
CA ASP A 45 5.92 -23.47 29.56
C ASP A 45 6.80 -22.94 28.42
N ALA A 46 6.76 -21.65 28.16
CA ALA A 46 7.53 -21.05 27.08
C ALA A 46 9.03 -20.97 27.45
N VAL A 47 9.88 -21.35 26.50
CA VAL A 47 11.34 -21.34 26.63
C VAL A 47 11.96 -20.43 25.57
N PRO A 48 12.99 -19.65 25.92
CA PRO A 48 13.72 -18.84 24.94
C PRO A 48 14.40 -19.73 23.89
N ARG A 49 14.40 -19.24 22.66
CA ARG A 49 15.11 -19.88 21.55
C ARG A 49 16.60 -19.53 21.62
N PRO A 50 17.50 -20.40 21.13
CA PRO A 50 18.93 -20.14 21.16
C PRO A 50 19.30 -18.77 20.55
N GLU A 51 18.72 -18.43 19.41
CA GLU A 51 19.01 -17.18 18.73
C GLU A 51 18.43 -15.95 19.45
N GLN A 52 17.37 -16.11 20.24
CA GLN A 52 16.86 -15.05 21.13
C GLN A 52 17.85 -14.78 22.26
N ILE A 53 18.41 -15.83 22.86
CA ILE A 53 19.44 -15.74 23.90
C ILE A 53 20.68 -15.05 23.32
N GLU A 54 21.13 -15.48 22.13
CA GLU A 54 22.29 -14.91 21.46
C GLU A 54 22.09 -13.43 21.13
N ALA A 55 20.92 -13.05 20.56
CA ALA A 55 20.59 -11.68 20.24
C ALA A 55 20.56 -10.78 21.50
N VAL A 56 19.91 -11.21 22.58
CA VAL A 56 19.85 -10.43 23.82
C VAL A 56 21.24 -10.32 24.45
N THR A 57 22.04 -11.40 24.45
CA THR A 57 23.41 -11.38 24.97
C THR A 57 24.28 -10.40 24.18
N ALA A 58 24.21 -10.45 22.85
CA ALA A 58 24.96 -9.55 21.97
C ALA A 58 24.62 -8.08 22.26
N VAL A 59 23.32 -7.76 22.33
CA VAL A 59 22.84 -6.40 22.52
C VAL A 59 23.11 -5.90 23.95
N VAL A 60 22.77 -6.67 24.98
CA VAL A 60 22.78 -6.21 26.39
C VAL A 60 24.15 -6.41 27.06
N ALA A 61 24.74 -7.61 26.92
CA ALA A 61 26.01 -7.92 27.58
C ALA A 61 27.22 -7.46 26.76
N ASN A 62 27.21 -7.69 25.45
CA ASN A 62 28.35 -7.35 24.58
C ASN A 62 28.24 -5.93 23.99
N ARG A 63 27.04 -5.31 24.01
CA ARG A 63 26.73 -4.00 23.39
C ARG A 63 27.07 -3.97 21.91
N GLN A 64 26.90 -5.11 21.27
CA GLN A 64 27.14 -5.29 19.86
C GLN A 64 25.90 -4.90 19.06
N ARG A 65 26.08 -4.15 18.00
CA ARG A 65 25.00 -3.87 17.05
C ARG A 65 24.62 -5.18 16.36
N THR A 66 23.33 -5.49 16.38
CA THR A 66 22.84 -6.82 15.97
C THR A 66 21.72 -6.70 14.96
N LEU A 67 21.81 -7.48 13.87
CA LEU A 67 20.72 -7.69 12.92
C LEU A 67 20.13 -9.09 13.15
N LEU A 68 18.85 -9.16 13.50
CA LEU A 68 18.12 -10.41 13.67
C LEU A 68 17.14 -10.61 12.50
N VAL A 69 17.47 -11.52 11.59
CA VAL A 69 16.62 -11.96 10.49
C VAL A 69 15.88 -13.23 10.94
N ALA A 70 14.60 -13.08 11.28
CA ALA A 70 13.82 -14.18 11.83
C ALA A 70 12.36 -14.09 11.38
N ARG A 71 11.76 -15.23 11.02
CA ARG A 71 10.38 -15.33 10.52
C ARG A 71 9.35 -14.62 11.40
N THR A 72 8.21 -14.27 10.84
CA THR A 72 7.07 -13.77 11.61
C THR A 72 6.65 -14.80 12.68
N GLY A 73 6.27 -14.33 13.88
CA GLY A 73 5.93 -15.21 15.02
C GLY A 73 7.15 -15.86 15.72
N PHE A 74 8.38 -15.46 15.37
CA PHE A 74 9.61 -15.90 16.06
C PHE A 74 9.72 -15.34 17.49
N GLY A 75 9.07 -14.20 17.76
CA GLY A 75 9.21 -13.48 19.03
C GLY A 75 10.31 -12.40 19.00
N LYS A 76 10.55 -11.77 17.84
CA LYS A 76 11.48 -10.63 17.70
C LYS A 76 11.20 -9.51 18.72
N SER A 77 9.92 -9.22 18.98
CA SER A 77 9.52 -8.20 19.95
C SER A 77 9.92 -8.56 21.39
N ALA A 78 9.87 -9.82 21.77
CA ALA A 78 10.34 -10.26 23.08
C ALA A 78 11.83 -9.99 23.30
N VAL A 79 12.64 -10.05 22.23
CA VAL A 79 14.09 -9.75 22.31
C VAL A 79 14.30 -8.31 22.74
N TYR A 80 13.66 -7.32 22.10
CA TYR A 80 13.88 -5.93 22.49
C TYR A 80 13.12 -5.52 23.74
N PHE A 81 11.99 -6.11 24.10
CA PHE A 81 11.32 -5.86 25.38
C PHE A 81 12.17 -6.34 26.56
N SER A 82 12.69 -7.57 26.47
CA SER A 82 13.58 -8.10 27.52
C SER A 82 14.88 -7.32 27.59
N SER A 83 15.48 -6.97 26.47
CA SER A 83 16.67 -6.10 26.43
C SER A 83 16.39 -4.74 27.08
N THR A 84 15.24 -4.12 26.78
CA THR A 84 14.82 -2.86 27.43
C THR A 84 14.74 -3.03 28.95
N ARG A 85 14.03 -4.05 29.44
CA ARG A 85 13.87 -4.29 30.87
C ARG A 85 15.20 -4.50 31.58
N MET A 86 16.09 -5.31 31.00
CA MET A 86 17.42 -5.58 31.53
C MET A 86 18.29 -4.33 31.57
N LEU A 87 18.26 -3.50 30.55
CA LEU A 87 19.00 -2.25 30.48
C LEU A 87 18.45 -1.23 31.49
N ARG A 88 17.13 -1.06 31.56
CA ARG A 88 16.46 -0.16 32.51
C ARG A 88 16.77 -0.51 33.97
N SER A 89 16.76 -1.80 34.31
CA SER A 89 17.10 -2.25 35.68
C SER A 89 18.56 -1.95 36.06
N ARG A 90 19.41 -1.65 35.08
CA ARG A 90 20.83 -1.31 35.26
C ARG A 90 21.12 0.19 35.08
N GLY A 91 20.07 1.03 35.06
CA GLY A 91 20.21 2.47 35.01
C GLY A 91 20.37 3.08 33.63
N TRP A 92 20.07 2.32 32.55
CA TRP A 92 20.01 2.88 31.21
C TRP A 92 18.76 3.76 31.02
N GLY A 93 18.85 4.69 30.09
CA GLY A 93 17.69 5.46 29.61
C GLY A 93 16.72 4.59 28.78
N PRO A 94 15.71 5.22 28.19
CA PRO A 94 14.67 4.50 27.47
C PRO A 94 15.19 3.83 26.19
N THR A 95 14.48 2.78 25.74
CA THR A 95 14.65 2.23 24.39
C THR A 95 13.80 2.99 23.39
N VAL A 96 14.40 3.36 22.26
CA VAL A 96 13.69 3.96 21.12
C VAL A 96 13.48 2.88 20.05
N VAL A 97 12.23 2.59 19.73
CA VAL A 97 11.86 1.65 18.66
C VAL A 97 11.34 2.45 17.47
N VAL A 98 12.04 2.38 16.33
CA VAL A 98 11.57 2.92 15.08
C VAL A 98 10.83 1.78 14.36
N SER A 99 9.51 1.93 14.17
CA SER A 99 8.65 0.94 13.51
C SER A 99 7.74 1.62 12.48
N PRO A 100 7.57 1.04 11.28
CA PRO A 100 6.78 1.67 10.21
C PRO A 100 5.26 1.52 10.37
N LEU A 101 4.78 0.88 11.45
CA LEU A 101 3.43 0.34 11.51
C LEU A 101 2.67 0.79 12.76
N LEU A 102 1.73 1.71 12.56
CA LEU A 102 0.90 2.26 13.63
C LEU A 102 0.04 1.20 14.35
N ALA A 103 -0.52 0.25 13.60
CA ALA A 103 -1.34 -0.84 14.18
C ALA A 103 -0.50 -1.74 15.10
N LEU A 104 0.72 -2.08 14.67
CA LEU A 104 1.64 -2.90 15.45
C LEU A 104 2.08 -2.21 16.75
N MET A 105 2.26 -0.90 16.73
CA MET A 105 2.69 -0.14 17.91
C MET A 105 1.75 -0.30 19.11
N ARG A 106 0.44 -0.39 18.88
CA ARG A 106 -0.55 -0.59 19.96
C ARG A 106 -0.38 -1.96 20.62
N ASP A 107 -0.27 -3.00 19.81
CA ASP A 107 -0.07 -4.37 20.31
C ASP A 107 1.28 -4.50 21.02
N GLN A 108 2.32 -3.81 20.55
CA GLN A 108 3.64 -3.74 21.18
C GLN A 108 3.60 -3.03 22.52
N VAL A 109 2.86 -1.91 22.65
CA VAL A 109 2.65 -1.24 23.95
C VAL A 109 1.99 -2.17 24.94
N ALA A 110 0.89 -2.83 24.54
CA ALA A 110 0.19 -3.78 25.40
C ALA A 110 1.09 -4.96 25.84
N ALA A 111 1.94 -5.46 24.95
CA ALA A 111 2.89 -6.52 25.27
C ALA A 111 4.01 -6.05 26.21
N ALA A 112 4.55 -4.86 26.01
CA ALA A 112 5.57 -4.26 26.88
C ALA A 112 5.02 -4.03 28.30
N GLN A 113 3.76 -3.59 28.42
CA GLN A 113 3.08 -3.40 29.72
C GLN A 113 2.95 -4.71 30.51
N LYS A 114 2.81 -5.88 29.84
CA LYS A 114 2.81 -7.20 30.54
C LYS A 114 4.15 -7.48 31.24
N LEU A 115 5.24 -6.88 30.77
CA LEU A 115 6.56 -6.95 31.40
C LEU A 115 6.80 -5.83 32.44
N GLY A 116 5.80 -5.00 32.70
CA GLY A 116 5.89 -3.86 33.62
C GLY A 116 6.62 -2.66 33.05
N LEU A 117 6.82 -2.59 31.72
CA LEU A 117 7.46 -1.45 31.06
C LEU A 117 6.45 -0.33 30.81
N ASN A 118 6.84 0.91 31.14
CA ASN A 118 6.09 2.09 30.70
C ASN A 118 6.42 2.41 29.24
N ALA A 119 5.52 1.97 28.34
CA ALA A 119 5.69 2.12 26.89
C ALA A 119 4.74 3.18 26.34
N VAL A 120 5.28 4.07 25.49
CA VAL A 120 4.52 5.15 24.83
C VAL A 120 4.72 5.12 23.32
N THR A 121 3.79 5.74 22.59
CA THR A 121 3.90 5.89 21.13
C THR A 121 3.86 7.36 20.72
N ILE A 122 4.64 7.73 19.70
CA ILE A 122 4.57 9.04 19.04
C ILE A 122 4.33 8.84 17.55
N ASN A 123 3.12 9.12 17.10
CA ASN A 123 2.70 8.92 15.71
C ASN A 123 1.63 9.95 15.30
N SER A 124 1.11 9.87 14.07
CA SER A 124 0.12 10.82 13.55
C SER A 124 -1.26 10.75 14.19
N SER A 125 -1.58 9.67 14.93
CA SER A 125 -2.90 9.50 15.56
C SER A 125 -2.99 10.09 16.96
N ASN A 126 -1.86 10.52 17.59
CA ASN A 126 -1.83 11.07 18.94
C ASN A 126 -1.09 12.41 19.06
N ILE A 127 -1.26 13.29 18.07
CA ILE A 127 -0.55 14.58 17.95
C ILE A 127 -0.70 15.43 19.21
N ASP A 128 -1.89 15.46 19.79
CA ASP A 128 -2.22 16.27 20.97
C ASP A 128 -1.45 15.84 22.24
N SER A 129 -0.92 14.62 22.26
CA SER A 129 -0.18 14.07 23.42
C SER A 129 1.34 14.17 23.28
N TRP A 130 1.86 14.70 22.19
CA TRP A 130 3.31 14.67 21.91
C TRP A 130 4.14 15.44 22.93
N ASP A 131 3.73 16.66 23.29
CA ASP A 131 4.47 17.52 24.22
C ASP A 131 4.51 16.90 25.63
N GLU A 132 3.43 16.23 26.03
CA GLU A 132 3.38 15.50 27.28
C GLU A 132 4.34 14.29 27.28
N ILE A 133 4.32 13.49 26.21
CA ILE A 133 5.21 12.33 26.05
C ILE A 133 6.67 12.77 26.00
N GLU A 134 7.00 13.82 25.24
CA GLU A 134 8.36 14.36 25.19
C GLU A 134 8.83 14.82 26.58
N SER A 135 7.94 15.41 27.41
CA SER A 135 8.23 15.79 28.79
C SER A 135 8.47 14.58 29.69
N GLN A 136 7.68 13.50 29.53
CA GLN A 136 7.86 12.23 30.24
C GLN A 136 9.21 11.58 29.92
N VAL A 137 9.60 11.58 28.62
CA VAL A 137 10.90 11.08 28.14
C VAL A 137 12.05 11.89 28.75
N ALA A 138 11.94 13.22 28.78
CA ALA A 138 12.92 14.11 29.40
C ALA A 138 13.06 13.87 30.91
N ALA A 139 11.96 13.53 31.59
CA ALA A 139 11.91 13.20 33.00
C ALA A 139 12.34 11.77 33.33
N ASP A 140 12.73 10.95 32.33
CA ASP A 140 13.07 9.51 32.45
C ASP A 140 11.93 8.62 32.97
N ALA A 141 10.72 9.04 32.76
CA ALA A 141 9.52 8.30 33.17
C ALA A 141 9.07 7.23 32.16
N VAL A 142 9.69 7.17 30.98
CA VAL A 142 9.37 6.23 29.89
C VAL A 142 10.46 5.18 29.78
N ASP A 143 10.09 3.91 29.66
CA ASP A 143 11.02 2.81 29.46
C ASP A 143 11.21 2.45 27.98
N LEU A 144 10.14 2.58 27.18
CA LEU A 144 10.13 2.24 25.76
C LEU A 144 9.30 3.27 24.98
N MET A 145 9.90 3.87 23.98
CA MET A 145 9.23 4.82 23.09
C MET A 145 9.20 4.27 21.66
N LEU A 146 8.00 4.01 21.15
CA LEU A 146 7.79 3.62 19.74
C LEU A 146 7.51 4.87 18.90
N ILE A 147 8.26 5.04 17.83
CA ILE A 147 8.12 6.17 16.91
C ILE A 147 7.93 5.70 15.48
N ALA A 148 7.10 6.42 14.73
CA ALA A 148 7.02 6.27 13.30
C ALA A 148 8.25 6.89 12.61
N PRO A 149 8.80 6.31 11.53
CA PRO A 149 10.02 6.79 10.87
C PRO A 149 9.89 8.24 10.37
N GLU A 150 8.68 8.68 9.99
CA GLU A 150 8.38 10.04 9.55
C GLU A 150 8.70 11.08 10.65
N ARG A 151 8.72 10.65 11.92
CA ARG A 151 9.11 11.54 13.05
C ARG A 151 10.59 11.92 13.01
N LEU A 152 11.43 11.06 12.45
CA LEU A 152 12.84 11.34 12.23
C LEU A 152 13.06 12.46 11.20
N SER A 153 12.06 12.76 10.38
CA SER A 153 12.06 13.85 9.42
C SER A 153 11.85 15.22 10.09
N ASN A 154 11.32 15.28 11.32
CA ASN A 154 11.09 16.53 12.04
C ASN A 154 12.36 16.99 12.78
N PRO A 155 13.04 18.09 12.36
CA PRO A 155 14.27 18.56 13.01
C PRO A 155 14.06 19.01 14.46
N GLY A 156 12.86 19.54 14.79
CA GLY A 156 12.49 19.95 16.13
C GLY A 156 12.40 18.76 17.07
N PHE A 157 11.69 17.71 16.66
CA PHE A 157 11.59 16.46 17.39
C PHE A 157 12.98 15.83 17.62
N ARG A 158 13.79 15.71 16.57
CA ARG A 158 15.15 15.16 16.69
C ARG A 158 15.98 15.93 17.72
N ARG A 159 15.99 17.27 17.65
CA ARG A 159 16.75 18.09 18.61
C ARG A 159 16.27 17.91 20.04
N ARG A 160 14.95 17.91 20.29
CA ARG A 160 14.43 17.81 21.66
C ARG A 160 14.65 16.39 22.23
N VAL A 161 14.24 15.37 21.52
CA VAL A 161 14.27 13.99 22.02
C VAL A 161 15.68 13.42 22.04
N PHE A 162 16.41 13.44 20.94
CA PHE A 162 17.74 12.82 20.87
C PHE A 162 18.81 13.61 21.63
N THR A 163 18.66 14.92 21.82
CA THR A 163 19.56 15.67 22.72
C THR A 163 19.38 15.20 24.16
N SER A 164 18.16 14.99 24.62
CA SER A 164 17.88 14.45 25.95
C SER A 164 18.39 13.01 26.09
N LEU A 165 18.18 12.17 25.08
CA LEU A 165 18.62 10.77 25.09
C LEU A 165 20.14 10.62 25.03
N ARG A 166 20.86 11.48 24.29
CA ARG A 166 22.33 11.48 24.20
C ARG A 166 23.02 11.80 25.53
N GLN A 167 22.30 12.41 26.47
CA GLN A 167 22.81 12.67 27.83
C GLN A 167 22.77 11.42 28.73
N ARG A 168 22.14 10.34 28.24
CA ARG A 168 21.96 9.05 28.91
C ARG A 168 22.30 7.91 27.94
N ALA A 169 22.73 6.79 28.47
CA ALA A 169 22.86 5.58 27.69
C ALA A 169 21.45 5.07 27.31
N PHE A 170 21.19 4.83 26.02
CA PHE A 170 19.90 4.32 25.53
C PHE A 170 20.13 3.22 24.48
N MET A 171 19.09 2.43 24.18
CA MET A 171 19.09 1.45 23.11
C MET A 171 18.24 1.94 21.95
N LEU A 172 18.70 1.69 20.72
CA LEU A 172 17.93 1.91 19.50
C LEU A 172 17.48 0.57 18.91
N VAL A 173 16.21 0.48 18.55
CA VAL A 173 15.65 -0.66 17.81
C VAL A 173 15.12 -0.18 16.47
N CYS A 174 15.55 -0.86 15.41
CA CYS A 174 15.08 -0.67 14.05
C CYS A 174 14.19 -1.87 13.67
N ASP A 175 12.89 -1.74 13.89
CA ASP A 175 11.95 -2.80 13.50
C ASP A 175 11.65 -2.72 12.01
N GLU A 176 11.41 -3.86 11.36
CA GLU A 176 11.28 -4.01 9.91
C GLU A 176 12.47 -3.36 9.14
N ALA A 177 13.68 -3.71 9.59
CA ALA A 177 14.94 -3.10 9.12
C ALA A 177 15.18 -3.25 7.60
N HIS A 178 14.48 -4.16 6.92
CA HIS A 178 14.52 -4.24 5.46
C HIS A 178 14.05 -2.93 4.78
N CYS A 179 13.26 -2.09 5.45
CA CYS A 179 12.86 -0.77 4.95
C CYS A 179 14.02 0.25 4.91
N ILE A 180 15.16 -0.04 5.57
CA ILE A 180 16.34 0.83 5.55
C ILE A 180 17.08 0.68 4.21
N SER A 181 17.04 -0.52 3.66
CA SER A 181 17.73 -0.86 2.42
C SER A 181 17.05 -0.24 1.21
N ASP A 182 17.80 0.38 0.33
CA ASP A 182 17.33 0.87 -0.96
C ASP A 182 16.83 -0.28 -1.86
N TRP A 183 17.24 -1.49 -1.56
CA TRP A 183 16.90 -2.73 -2.26
C TRP A 183 15.73 -3.48 -1.63
N GLY A 184 15.17 -2.97 -0.51
CA GLY A 184 14.02 -3.56 0.16
C GLY A 184 12.73 -3.44 -0.67
N HIS A 185 11.86 -4.43 -0.58
CA HIS A 185 10.57 -4.45 -1.28
C HIS A 185 9.59 -3.36 -0.78
N ASP A 186 9.76 -2.87 0.44
CA ASP A 186 8.98 -1.79 1.07
C ASP A 186 9.91 -0.64 1.48
N PHE A 187 10.71 -0.16 0.51
CA PHE A 187 11.61 0.97 0.75
C PHE A 187 10.83 2.22 1.18
N ARG A 188 11.25 2.82 2.29
CA ARG A 188 10.69 4.06 2.84
C ARG A 188 11.77 5.13 2.97
N PRO A 189 11.63 6.26 2.26
CA PRO A 189 12.63 7.35 2.31
C PRO A 189 12.98 7.78 3.72
N ASP A 190 12.01 7.81 4.63
CA ASP A 190 12.23 8.22 6.02
C ASP A 190 13.19 7.30 6.79
N TYR A 191 13.34 6.03 6.39
CA TYR A 191 14.33 5.12 6.95
C TYR A 191 15.78 5.43 6.54
N ARG A 192 16.03 6.13 5.43
CA ARG A 192 17.38 6.60 5.09
C ARG A 192 17.93 7.57 6.15
N ARG A 193 17.06 8.32 6.84
CA ARG A 193 17.46 9.19 7.96
C ARG A 193 17.96 8.41 9.16
N LEU A 194 17.53 7.16 9.29
CA LEU A 194 18.04 6.25 10.31
C LEU A 194 19.52 5.93 10.09
N ARG A 195 20.02 5.90 8.83
CA ARG A 195 21.46 5.80 8.53
C ARG A 195 22.25 6.91 9.16
N GLN A 196 21.79 8.16 8.99
CA GLN A 196 22.48 9.32 9.57
C GLN A 196 22.48 9.24 11.10
N LEU A 197 21.33 8.86 11.69
CA LEU A 197 21.24 8.65 13.11
C LEU A 197 22.20 7.57 13.61
N LEU A 198 22.27 6.42 12.93
CA LEU A 198 23.16 5.31 13.26
C LEU A 198 24.65 5.70 13.17
N ALA A 199 25.01 6.52 12.17
CA ALA A 199 26.38 7.05 12.02
C ALA A 199 26.75 8.05 13.13
N ASP A 200 25.77 8.81 13.65
CA ASP A 200 25.95 9.79 14.71
C ASP A 200 25.96 9.17 16.12
N LEU A 201 25.58 7.90 16.28
CA LEU A 201 25.55 7.23 17.59
C LEU A 201 26.96 6.72 17.98
N PRO A 202 27.34 6.84 19.27
CA PRO A 202 28.54 6.19 19.78
C PRO A 202 28.59 4.70 19.44
N ALA A 203 29.78 4.17 19.17
CA ALA A 203 29.96 2.76 18.79
C ALA A 203 29.45 1.79 19.86
N TRP A 204 29.49 2.17 21.13
CA TRP A 204 29.00 1.38 22.26
C TRP A 204 27.48 1.42 22.45
N THR A 205 26.74 2.24 21.69
CA THR A 205 25.27 2.28 21.77
C THR A 205 24.69 0.97 21.23
N PRO A 206 23.93 0.21 22.05
CA PRO A 206 23.29 -1.00 21.60
C PRO A 206 22.26 -0.68 20.51
N VAL A 207 22.36 -1.38 19.39
CA VAL A 207 21.38 -1.27 18.30
C VAL A 207 20.91 -2.67 17.95
N LEU A 208 19.59 -2.85 17.90
CA LEU A 208 18.97 -4.07 17.43
C LEU A 208 18.13 -3.75 16.17
N ALA A 209 18.54 -4.28 15.04
CA ALA A 209 17.74 -4.27 13.83
C ALA A 209 17.00 -5.62 13.71
N THR A 210 15.69 -5.59 13.45
CA THR A 210 14.88 -6.81 13.30
C THR A 210 14.14 -6.78 11.98
N THR A 211 14.08 -7.95 11.30
CA THR A 211 13.25 -8.12 10.11
C THR A 211 12.77 -9.56 9.98
N ALA A 212 11.64 -9.74 9.30
CA ALA A 212 11.13 -11.08 8.98
C ALA A 212 11.61 -11.59 7.62
N THR A 213 11.98 -10.68 6.73
CA THR A 213 12.21 -10.97 5.32
C THR A 213 13.34 -10.09 4.79
N ALA A 214 14.51 -10.64 4.74
CA ALA A 214 15.66 -10.03 4.09
C ALA A 214 16.43 -11.12 3.35
N ASN A 215 16.59 -10.96 2.04
CA ASN A 215 17.53 -11.74 1.27
C ASN A 215 18.97 -11.30 1.62
N GLN A 216 19.97 -12.00 1.10
CA GLN A 216 21.37 -11.75 1.44
C GLN A 216 21.78 -10.30 1.12
N ARG A 217 21.36 -9.77 -0.03
CA ARG A 217 21.67 -8.39 -0.42
C ARG A 217 21.13 -7.34 0.54
N VAL A 218 19.85 -7.48 0.95
CA VAL A 218 19.24 -6.59 1.95
C VAL A 218 19.92 -6.76 3.31
N THR A 219 20.30 -7.98 3.67
CA THR A 219 21.02 -8.28 4.90
C THR A 219 22.38 -7.60 4.93
N ASP A 220 23.15 -7.72 3.84
CA ASP A 220 24.48 -7.11 3.72
C ASP A 220 24.41 -5.58 3.75
N ASP A 221 23.44 -5.00 3.08
CA ASP A 221 23.22 -3.54 3.07
C ASP A 221 22.86 -3.03 4.47
N VAL A 222 21.94 -3.69 5.17
CA VAL A 222 21.56 -3.31 6.55
C VAL A 222 22.74 -3.52 7.52
N ALA A 223 23.48 -4.63 7.39
CA ALA A 223 24.65 -4.92 8.23
C ALA A 223 25.75 -3.86 8.03
N ALA A 224 26.04 -3.48 6.79
CA ALA A 224 26.99 -2.41 6.49
C ALA A 224 26.61 -1.06 7.13
N GLN A 225 25.30 -0.78 7.22
CA GLN A 225 24.80 0.44 7.89
C GLN A 225 24.88 0.36 9.41
N LEU A 226 24.79 -0.84 9.98
CA LEU A 226 24.99 -1.05 11.41
C LEU A 226 26.47 -0.92 11.80
N GLY A 227 27.39 -1.17 10.88
CA GLY A 227 28.85 -1.09 11.07
C GLY A 227 29.54 -2.45 10.92
N ASP A 228 30.85 -2.40 10.68
CA ASP A 228 31.67 -3.57 10.32
C ASP A 228 31.68 -4.68 11.40
N ASP A 229 31.50 -4.34 12.69
CA ASP A 229 31.46 -5.27 13.82
C ASP A 229 30.06 -5.76 14.17
N SER A 230 29.07 -5.54 13.28
CA SER A 230 27.70 -5.95 13.55
C SER A 230 27.53 -7.47 13.52
N LEU A 231 26.74 -8.01 14.46
CA LEU A 231 26.35 -9.42 14.48
C LEU A 231 25.11 -9.62 13.61
N VAL A 232 25.19 -10.55 12.66
CA VAL A 232 24.04 -10.96 11.85
C VAL A 232 23.59 -12.35 12.29
N LEU A 233 22.39 -12.43 12.82
CA LEU A 233 21.73 -13.69 13.19
C LEU A 233 20.59 -13.98 12.21
N ARG A 234 20.69 -15.10 11.51
CA ARG A 234 19.62 -15.59 10.62
C ARG A 234 19.05 -16.89 11.18
N THR A 235 17.72 -16.95 11.25
CA THR A 235 17.01 -18.16 11.66
C THR A 235 16.39 -18.82 10.45
N THR A 236 16.10 -20.12 10.55
CA THR A 236 15.35 -20.81 9.51
C THR A 236 13.97 -20.16 9.29
N LEU A 237 13.60 -20.03 8.04
CA LEU A 237 12.30 -19.51 7.63
C LEU A 237 11.23 -20.61 7.55
N ASP A 238 11.55 -21.86 7.92
CA ASP A 238 10.57 -22.94 7.90
C ASP A 238 9.43 -22.69 8.89
N ARG A 239 8.20 -22.87 8.42
CA ARG A 239 6.96 -22.78 9.19
C ARG A 239 6.19 -24.08 9.07
N LYS A 240 6.41 -24.97 10.05
CA LYS A 240 5.84 -26.33 10.07
C LYS A 240 4.31 -26.38 9.95
N SER A 241 3.63 -25.32 10.34
CA SER A 241 2.16 -25.20 10.28
C SER A 241 1.63 -24.85 8.87
N LEU A 242 2.44 -24.30 7.96
CA LEU A 242 1.95 -23.84 6.66
C LEU A 242 1.91 -24.97 5.63
N HIS A 243 0.75 -25.14 5.00
CA HIS A 243 0.50 -26.00 3.86
C HIS A 243 0.24 -25.14 2.63
N LEU A 244 1.17 -25.14 1.67
CA LEU A 244 1.09 -24.31 0.48
C LEU A 244 0.49 -25.09 -0.67
N SER A 245 -0.40 -24.44 -1.42
CA SER A 245 -1.00 -25.00 -2.64
C SER A 245 -1.33 -23.92 -3.65
N THR A 246 -1.48 -24.33 -4.91
CA THR A 246 -2.02 -23.48 -5.98
C THR A 246 -3.23 -24.14 -6.62
N VAL A 247 -4.18 -23.32 -7.05
CA VAL A 247 -5.36 -23.76 -7.80
C VAL A 247 -5.39 -22.95 -9.09
N ASP A 248 -5.44 -23.64 -10.23
CA ASP A 248 -5.55 -23.03 -11.53
C ASP A 248 -7.02 -23.01 -11.98
N LEU A 249 -7.53 -21.83 -12.28
CA LEU A 249 -8.92 -21.59 -12.65
C LEU A 249 -8.98 -20.68 -13.87
N PRO A 250 -9.94 -20.92 -14.80
CA PRO A 250 -9.92 -20.29 -16.12
C PRO A 250 -10.18 -18.78 -16.11
N ASP A 251 -11.05 -18.30 -15.20
CA ASP A 251 -11.50 -16.90 -15.15
C ASP A 251 -11.94 -16.48 -13.74
N ASP A 252 -12.37 -15.21 -13.59
CA ASP A 252 -12.78 -14.66 -12.32
C ASP A 252 -14.10 -15.22 -11.80
N ALA A 253 -15.03 -15.61 -12.67
CA ALA A 253 -16.28 -16.25 -12.26
C ALA A 253 -16.01 -17.61 -11.60
N HIS A 254 -15.11 -18.41 -12.18
CA HIS A 254 -14.67 -19.67 -11.58
C HIS A 254 -13.93 -19.45 -10.26
N ARG A 255 -13.09 -18.38 -10.15
CA ARG A 255 -12.37 -18.04 -8.90
C ARG A 255 -13.34 -17.66 -7.79
N LEU A 256 -14.34 -16.83 -8.07
CA LEU A 256 -15.35 -16.42 -7.11
C LEU A 256 -16.23 -17.60 -6.67
N ALA A 257 -16.66 -18.46 -7.64
CA ALA A 257 -17.42 -19.67 -7.35
C ALA A 257 -16.61 -20.62 -6.45
N TRP A 258 -15.38 -20.92 -6.86
CA TRP A 258 -14.45 -21.77 -6.11
C TRP A 258 -14.23 -21.27 -4.67
N LEU A 259 -14.01 -19.97 -4.52
CA LEU A 259 -13.78 -19.39 -3.20
C LEU A 259 -15.02 -19.54 -2.29
N ALA A 260 -16.22 -19.32 -2.84
CA ALA A 260 -17.45 -19.48 -2.07
C ALA A 260 -17.69 -20.94 -1.63
N GLU A 261 -17.33 -21.92 -2.46
CA GLU A 261 -17.42 -23.34 -2.10
C GLU A 261 -16.32 -23.78 -1.12
N THR A 262 -15.11 -23.24 -1.28
CA THR A 262 -13.94 -23.66 -0.50
C THR A 262 -13.92 -23.01 0.89
N LEU A 263 -14.38 -21.76 1.00
CA LEU A 263 -14.32 -21.01 2.25
C LEU A 263 -14.96 -21.73 3.46
N PRO A 264 -16.10 -22.40 3.37
CA PRO A 264 -16.67 -23.20 4.46
C PRO A 264 -15.84 -24.44 4.82
N GLN A 265 -15.05 -24.97 3.88
CA GLN A 265 -14.23 -26.17 4.10
C GLN A 265 -12.92 -25.87 4.84
N LEU A 266 -12.51 -24.60 4.84
CA LEU A 266 -11.33 -24.14 5.57
C LEU A 266 -11.66 -24.03 7.06
N ASP A 267 -10.80 -24.54 7.93
CA ASP A 267 -10.95 -24.41 9.37
C ASP A 267 -10.80 -22.95 9.81
N GLY A 268 -11.44 -22.60 10.94
CA GLY A 268 -11.27 -21.32 11.62
C GLY A 268 -11.58 -20.09 10.75
N SER A 269 -10.84 -19.02 10.98
CA SER A 269 -10.93 -17.76 10.24
C SER A 269 -9.63 -17.45 9.49
N GLY A 270 -9.71 -16.62 8.45
CA GLY A 270 -8.56 -16.32 7.62
C GLY A 270 -8.59 -14.99 6.88
N ILE A 271 -7.69 -14.85 5.94
CA ILE A 271 -7.58 -13.66 5.08
C ILE A 271 -7.65 -14.11 3.62
N VAL A 272 -8.44 -13.39 2.83
CA VAL A 272 -8.46 -13.50 1.37
C VAL A 272 -7.77 -12.25 0.80
N TYR A 273 -6.58 -12.41 0.24
CA TYR A 273 -5.84 -11.31 -0.38
C TYR A 273 -6.24 -11.09 -1.82
N THR A 274 -6.40 -9.84 -2.20
CA THR A 274 -6.64 -9.39 -3.57
C THR A 274 -5.60 -8.33 -3.97
N LEU A 275 -5.38 -8.14 -5.26
CA LEU A 275 -4.38 -7.18 -5.75
C LEU A 275 -4.89 -5.75 -5.76
N THR A 276 -6.19 -5.54 -5.92
CA THR A 276 -6.79 -4.21 -6.03
C THR A 276 -7.90 -3.99 -5.02
N VAL A 277 -8.16 -2.71 -4.72
CA VAL A 277 -9.27 -2.29 -3.84
C VAL A 277 -10.63 -2.72 -4.42
N ALA A 278 -10.79 -2.61 -5.75
CA ALA A 278 -12.01 -3.01 -6.44
C ALA A 278 -12.29 -4.51 -6.24
N GLN A 279 -11.30 -5.36 -6.52
CA GLN A 279 -11.41 -6.80 -6.30
C GLN A 279 -11.75 -7.15 -4.84
N ALA A 280 -11.19 -6.41 -3.87
CA ALA A 280 -11.51 -6.67 -2.46
C ALA A 280 -12.99 -6.44 -2.14
N HIS A 281 -13.55 -5.34 -2.61
CA HIS A 281 -14.97 -5.03 -2.40
C HIS A 281 -15.89 -6.00 -3.13
N GLU A 282 -15.62 -6.24 -4.42
CA GLU A 282 -16.41 -7.16 -5.25
C GLU A 282 -16.42 -8.58 -4.69
N THR A 283 -15.26 -9.11 -4.34
CA THR A 283 -15.15 -10.45 -3.72
C THR A 283 -15.89 -10.51 -2.39
N ALA A 284 -15.81 -9.47 -1.54
CA ALA A 284 -16.52 -9.44 -0.27
C ALA A 284 -18.04 -9.35 -0.48
N GLU A 285 -18.53 -8.59 -1.44
CA GLU A 285 -19.94 -8.51 -1.80
C GLU A 285 -20.46 -9.86 -2.33
N TRP A 286 -19.71 -10.50 -3.22
CA TRP A 286 -20.02 -11.83 -3.72
C TRP A 286 -20.14 -12.83 -2.57
N LEU A 287 -19.15 -12.95 -1.71
CA LEU A 287 -19.14 -13.91 -0.60
C LEU A 287 -20.31 -13.66 0.38
N ARG A 288 -20.61 -12.40 0.68
CA ARG A 288 -21.79 -12.04 1.51
C ARG A 288 -23.10 -12.45 0.84
N SER A 289 -23.22 -12.28 -0.48
CA SER A 289 -24.40 -12.74 -1.23
C SER A 289 -24.58 -14.24 -1.21
N GLN A 290 -23.48 -14.99 -0.99
CA GLN A 290 -23.52 -16.45 -0.79
C GLN A 290 -23.65 -16.87 0.70
N GLY A 291 -23.88 -15.90 1.61
CA GLY A 291 -24.15 -16.16 3.02
C GLY A 291 -22.91 -16.28 3.91
N HIS A 292 -21.73 -15.83 3.45
CA HIS A 292 -20.50 -15.84 4.25
C HIS A 292 -20.33 -14.55 5.04
N GLU A 293 -19.94 -14.68 6.31
CA GLU A 293 -19.59 -13.54 7.18
C GLU A 293 -18.17 -13.06 6.85
N VAL A 294 -18.07 -12.06 5.98
CA VAL A 294 -16.79 -11.50 5.53
C VAL A 294 -16.84 -9.96 5.47
N GLY A 295 -15.69 -9.32 5.69
CA GLY A 295 -15.52 -7.88 5.57
C GLY A 295 -14.49 -7.50 4.50
N ALA A 296 -14.69 -6.37 3.80
CA ALA A 296 -13.69 -5.80 2.91
C ALA A 296 -12.73 -4.89 3.71
N TYR A 297 -11.42 -5.14 3.64
CA TYR A 297 -10.40 -4.37 4.35
C TYR A 297 -9.39 -3.76 3.37
N THR A 298 -9.50 -2.46 3.16
CA THR A 298 -8.64 -1.72 2.23
C THR A 298 -8.13 -0.41 2.84
N GLY A 299 -7.17 0.24 2.19
CA GLY A 299 -6.70 1.55 2.62
C GLY A 299 -7.74 2.67 2.50
N GLN A 300 -8.84 2.44 1.80
CA GLN A 300 -9.93 3.40 1.62
C GLN A 300 -11.06 3.28 2.67
N VAL A 301 -11.08 2.18 3.41
CA VAL A 301 -12.03 1.97 4.51
C VAL A 301 -11.68 2.91 5.67
N ASP A 302 -12.72 3.46 6.32
CA ASP A 302 -12.55 4.36 7.46
C ASP A 302 -11.68 3.73 8.57
N PRO A 303 -10.82 4.50 9.24
CA PRO A 303 -9.94 3.97 10.27
C PRO A 303 -10.68 3.27 11.43
N ASP A 304 -11.82 3.80 11.87
CA ASP A 304 -12.61 3.20 12.96
C ASP A 304 -13.28 1.90 12.51
N GLU A 305 -13.81 1.87 11.28
CA GLU A 305 -14.35 0.66 10.66
C GLU A 305 -13.26 -0.43 10.52
N ARG A 306 -12.05 -0.06 10.10
CA ARG A 306 -10.92 -1.02 10.04
C ARG A 306 -10.62 -1.63 11.40
N LEU A 307 -10.66 -0.84 12.47
CA LEU A 307 -10.46 -1.34 13.83
C LEU A 307 -11.56 -2.34 14.25
N GLN A 308 -12.81 -2.06 13.88
CA GLN A 308 -13.92 -2.96 14.14
C GLN A 308 -13.76 -4.28 13.38
N LEU A 309 -13.44 -4.22 12.08
CA LEU A 309 -13.20 -5.42 11.26
C LEU A 309 -12.05 -6.29 11.82
N GLU A 310 -10.98 -5.66 12.30
CA GLU A 310 -9.89 -6.38 12.96
C GLU A 310 -10.34 -7.04 14.26
N ALA A 311 -11.15 -6.35 15.07
CA ALA A 311 -11.70 -6.90 16.30
C ALA A 311 -12.64 -8.07 16.01
N ASP A 312 -13.51 -7.95 15.03
CA ASP A 312 -14.46 -9.00 14.62
C ASP A 312 -13.73 -10.25 14.10
N LEU A 313 -12.65 -10.07 13.32
CA LEU A 313 -11.83 -11.21 12.89
C LEU A 313 -11.08 -11.84 14.07
N ARG A 314 -10.52 -11.04 15.00
CA ARG A 314 -9.87 -11.57 16.22
C ARG A 314 -10.86 -12.34 17.09
N GLY A 315 -12.11 -11.88 17.18
CA GLY A 315 -13.21 -12.52 17.90
C GLY A 315 -13.85 -13.70 17.18
N ASN A 316 -13.37 -14.11 16.00
CA ASN A 316 -13.96 -15.15 15.15
C ASN A 316 -15.43 -14.88 14.77
N GLN A 317 -15.84 -13.60 14.73
CA GLN A 317 -17.16 -13.19 14.26
C GLN A 317 -17.21 -13.14 12.71
N LEU A 318 -16.05 -12.92 12.07
CA LEU A 318 -15.89 -13.02 10.63
C LEU A 318 -15.16 -14.31 10.26
N LYS A 319 -15.62 -14.95 9.20
CA LYS A 319 -14.94 -16.08 8.56
C LYS A 319 -13.64 -15.63 7.88
N ALA A 320 -13.68 -14.47 7.21
CA ALA A 320 -12.51 -13.90 6.58
C ALA A 320 -12.59 -12.38 6.44
N LEU A 321 -11.41 -11.72 6.36
CA LEU A 321 -11.28 -10.41 5.76
C LEU A 321 -10.82 -10.58 4.31
N VAL A 322 -11.53 -9.94 3.38
CA VAL A 322 -11.09 -9.79 2.00
C VAL A 322 -10.28 -8.50 1.93
N ALA A 323 -8.98 -8.60 1.70
CA ALA A 323 -8.07 -7.50 1.94
C ALA A 323 -7.07 -7.30 0.79
N THR A 324 -6.66 -6.05 0.60
CA THR A 324 -5.44 -5.73 -0.14
C THR A 324 -4.22 -5.83 0.77
N SER A 325 -3.03 -5.49 0.25
CA SER A 325 -1.82 -5.32 1.07
C SER A 325 -1.97 -4.31 2.22
N ALA A 326 -3.09 -3.57 2.30
CA ALA A 326 -3.42 -2.69 3.43
C ALA A 326 -3.57 -3.47 4.76
N LEU A 327 -4.08 -4.71 4.73
CA LEU A 327 -3.97 -5.65 5.85
C LEU A 327 -2.57 -6.31 5.78
N GLY A 328 -1.60 -5.46 5.68
CA GLY A 328 -0.20 -5.81 5.59
C GLY A 328 0.41 -6.05 6.95
N MET A 329 1.64 -5.62 7.14
CA MET A 329 2.36 -5.72 8.41
C MET A 329 1.51 -5.18 9.59
N GLY A 330 1.57 -5.80 10.76
CA GLY A 330 0.96 -5.27 11.99
C GLY A 330 -0.30 -5.98 12.50
N PHE A 331 -1.02 -6.76 11.67
CA PHE A 331 -2.13 -7.56 12.16
C PHE A 331 -1.63 -8.90 12.71
N ASP A 332 -1.94 -9.21 13.95
CA ASP A 332 -1.60 -10.49 14.61
C ASP A 332 -2.84 -11.19 15.16
N LYS A 333 -3.02 -12.44 14.71
CA LYS A 333 -4.01 -13.38 15.21
C LYS A 333 -3.38 -14.78 15.21
N GLY A 334 -3.13 -15.33 16.40
CA GLY A 334 -2.37 -16.57 16.56
C GLY A 334 -3.02 -17.80 15.91
N ASP A 335 -4.33 -17.86 15.90
CA ASP A 335 -5.16 -18.96 15.39
C ASP A 335 -5.70 -18.72 13.97
N LEU A 336 -5.09 -17.81 13.20
CA LEU A 336 -5.45 -17.59 11.79
C LEU A 336 -5.17 -18.86 10.99
N ALA A 337 -6.22 -19.46 10.43
CA ALA A 337 -6.15 -20.80 9.88
C ALA A 337 -5.89 -20.85 8.37
N PHE A 338 -6.11 -19.77 7.66
CA PHE A 338 -5.82 -19.73 6.22
C PHE A 338 -5.47 -18.34 5.69
N CYS A 339 -4.73 -18.36 4.58
CA CYS A 339 -4.55 -17.22 3.68
C CYS A 339 -4.84 -17.70 2.25
N VAL A 340 -5.81 -17.09 1.58
CA VAL A 340 -6.11 -17.33 0.16
C VAL A 340 -5.70 -16.10 -0.64
N HIS A 341 -5.00 -16.28 -1.75
CA HIS A 341 -4.59 -15.19 -2.65
C HIS A 341 -5.33 -15.29 -3.98
N LEU A 342 -6.21 -14.35 -4.26
CA LEU A 342 -6.81 -14.15 -5.57
C LEU A 342 -5.90 -13.25 -6.41
N GLY A 343 -4.94 -13.87 -7.08
CA GLY A 343 -3.81 -13.20 -7.71
C GLY A 343 -2.55 -13.23 -6.83
N LEU A 344 -1.39 -13.23 -7.47
CA LEU A 344 -0.11 -13.32 -6.79
C LEU A 344 0.43 -11.93 -6.42
N PRO A 345 0.99 -11.73 -5.24
CA PRO A 345 1.77 -10.53 -4.95
C PRO A 345 3.03 -10.50 -5.82
N PRO A 346 3.61 -9.30 -6.06
CA PRO A 346 4.67 -9.10 -7.04
C PRO A 346 6.04 -9.69 -6.64
N THR A 347 6.20 -10.15 -5.39
CA THR A 347 7.50 -10.64 -4.90
C THR A 347 7.34 -11.85 -3.97
N PRO A 348 8.32 -12.79 -3.95
CA PRO A 348 8.36 -13.90 -3.00
C PRO A 348 8.33 -13.42 -1.54
N VAL A 349 8.99 -12.30 -1.28
CA VAL A 349 9.03 -11.65 0.05
C VAL A 349 7.62 -11.25 0.50
N ALA A 350 6.89 -10.54 -0.35
CA ALA A 350 5.52 -10.10 -0.03
C ALA A 350 4.59 -11.30 0.19
N TYR A 351 4.71 -12.32 -0.65
CA TYR A 351 3.93 -13.55 -0.49
C TYR A 351 4.25 -14.26 0.83
N TYR A 352 5.53 -14.46 1.15
CA TYR A 352 5.96 -15.09 2.40
C TYR A 352 5.51 -14.30 3.64
N GLN A 353 5.53 -12.97 3.59
CA GLN A 353 5.02 -12.13 4.68
C GLN A 353 3.51 -12.28 4.88
N GLN A 354 2.73 -12.35 3.80
CA GLN A 354 1.28 -12.46 3.85
C GLN A 354 0.85 -13.84 4.38
N ILE A 355 1.38 -14.94 3.83
CA ILE A 355 1.09 -16.28 4.34
C ILE A 355 1.63 -16.50 5.76
N GLY A 356 2.70 -15.80 6.12
CA GLY A 356 3.30 -15.82 7.45
C GLY A 356 2.40 -15.30 8.58
N ARG A 357 1.21 -14.79 8.28
CA ARG A 357 0.19 -14.43 9.28
C ARG A 357 -0.56 -15.63 9.80
N ALA A 358 -0.82 -16.62 8.94
CA ALA A 358 -1.52 -17.84 9.32
C ALA A 358 -0.60 -18.83 10.06
N GLY A 359 -1.19 -19.69 10.86
CA GLY A 359 -0.52 -20.83 11.48
C GLY A 359 0.49 -20.48 12.56
N ARG A 360 0.31 -19.40 13.33
CA ARG A 360 1.27 -19.01 14.37
C ARG A 360 1.18 -19.89 15.60
N ASN A 361 -0.04 -20.12 16.10
CA ASN A 361 -0.31 -20.88 17.32
C ASN A 361 -1.19 -22.11 17.07
N ILE A 362 -1.34 -22.54 15.81
CA ILE A 362 -2.07 -23.73 15.41
C ILE A 362 -1.16 -24.67 14.61
N ALA A 363 -1.50 -25.95 14.63
CA ALA A 363 -0.69 -26.99 14.02
C ALA A 363 -0.74 -26.97 12.47
N ARG A 364 -1.85 -26.51 11.91
CA ARG A 364 -2.07 -26.48 10.46
C ARG A 364 -2.76 -25.19 10.02
N ALA A 365 -2.26 -24.61 8.95
CA ALA A 365 -2.87 -23.49 8.27
C ALA A 365 -2.67 -23.61 6.74
N GLU A 366 -3.71 -23.26 5.97
CA GLU A 366 -3.70 -23.36 4.53
C GLU A 366 -3.23 -22.02 3.91
N ALA A 367 -2.31 -22.10 2.97
CA ALA A 367 -1.85 -20.98 2.16
C ALA A 367 -2.10 -21.30 0.69
N ILE A 368 -3.22 -20.80 0.16
CA ILE A 368 -3.72 -21.19 -1.16
C ILE A 368 -3.56 -19.99 -2.10
N ALA A 369 -2.89 -20.18 -3.22
CA ALA A 369 -2.81 -19.18 -4.27
C ALA A 369 -3.66 -19.58 -5.47
N VAL A 370 -4.41 -18.61 -6.00
CA VAL A 370 -5.24 -18.74 -7.20
C VAL A 370 -4.73 -17.72 -8.22
N PRO A 371 -3.64 -18.05 -8.96
CA PRO A 371 -2.95 -17.12 -9.85
C PRO A 371 -3.75 -16.85 -11.12
N ARG A 372 -3.52 -15.66 -11.69
CA ARG A 372 -3.84 -15.31 -13.09
C ARG A 372 -2.63 -14.66 -13.73
N PRO A 373 -1.65 -15.42 -14.20
CA PRO A 373 -0.32 -14.92 -14.56
C PRO A 373 -0.30 -13.69 -15.46
N ALA A 374 -1.15 -13.65 -16.49
CA ALA A 374 -1.20 -12.53 -17.43
C ALA A 374 -1.79 -11.26 -16.80
N GLU A 375 -2.79 -11.40 -15.95
CA GLU A 375 -3.45 -10.29 -15.27
C GLU A 375 -2.63 -9.79 -14.10
N ASP A 376 -2.10 -10.70 -13.29
CA ASP A 376 -1.20 -10.38 -12.19
C ASP A 376 -0.01 -9.56 -12.70
N ALA A 377 0.65 -9.99 -13.80
CA ALA A 377 1.75 -9.27 -14.42
C ALA A 377 1.33 -7.87 -14.94
N ARG A 378 0.11 -7.73 -15.48
CA ARG A 378 -0.44 -6.43 -15.92
C ARG A 378 -0.60 -5.47 -14.74
N ILE A 379 -1.15 -5.95 -13.63
CA ILE A 379 -1.36 -5.18 -12.41
C ILE A 379 -0.01 -4.77 -11.82
N TRP A 380 0.97 -5.66 -11.74
CA TRP A 380 2.32 -5.34 -11.25
C TRP A 380 3.03 -4.29 -12.09
N LYS A 381 2.93 -4.38 -13.43
CA LYS A 381 3.48 -3.38 -14.34
C LYS A 381 2.88 -1.99 -14.11
N TRP A 382 1.59 -1.94 -13.80
CA TRP A 382 0.95 -0.68 -13.42
C TRP A 382 1.52 -0.14 -12.10
N PHE A 383 1.64 -0.97 -11.06
CA PHE A 383 2.25 -0.56 -9.78
C PHE A 383 3.72 -0.13 -9.97
N GLU A 384 4.48 -0.80 -10.81
CA GLU A 384 5.85 -0.42 -11.14
C GLU A 384 5.90 0.99 -11.76
N SER A 385 5.05 1.28 -12.74
CA SER A 385 4.98 2.57 -13.41
C SER A 385 4.68 3.74 -12.48
N VAL A 386 4.01 3.47 -11.35
CA VAL A 386 3.60 4.50 -10.38
C VAL A 386 4.54 4.64 -9.18
N SER A 387 5.51 3.75 -9.02
CA SER A 387 6.33 3.68 -7.79
C SER A 387 7.62 4.49 -7.80
N MET A 388 8.19 4.79 -8.99
CA MET A 388 9.39 5.63 -9.10
C MET A 388 9.12 6.83 -10.00
N PRO A 389 9.33 8.06 -9.49
CA PRO A 389 9.22 9.27 -10.30
C PRO A 389 10.29 9.26 -11.42
N SER A 390 9.93 9.74 -12.61
CA SER A 390 10.90 9.95 -13.68
C SER A 390 11.80 11.15 -13.38
N GLU A 391 12.96 11.23 -14.05
CA GLU A 391 13.86 12.39 -13.97
C GLU A 391 13.12 13.69 -14.30
N GLU A 392 12.30 13.69 -15.35
CA GLU A 392 11.51 14.84 -15.78
C GLU A 392 10.60 15.37 -14.66
N LEU A 393 9.92 14.49 -13.93
CA LEU A 393 9.07 14.88 -12.79
C LEU A 393 9.89 15.43 -11.63
N CYS A 394 11.07 14.87 -11.36
CA CYS A 394 11.97 15.37 -10.34
C CYS A 394 12.50 16.77 -10.70
N VAL A 395 12.98 16.95 -11.92
CA VAL A 395 13.49 18.25 -12.42
C VAL A 395 12.37 19.28 -12.41
N THR A 396 11.17 18.93 -12.91
CA THR A 396 10.01 19.83 -12.90
C THR A 396 9.68 20.27 -11.47
N ALA A 397 9.71 19.36 -10.49
CA ALA A 397 9.46 19.71 -9.10
C ALA A 397 10.53 20.65 -8.53
N LEU A 398 11.80 20.37 -8.79
CA LEU A 398 12.93 21.19 -8.35
C LEU A 398 12.91 22.60 -8.96
N ASP A 399 12.51 22.75 -10.22
CA ASP A 399 12.45 24.04 -10.91
C ASP A 399 11.32 24.95 -10.38
N GLN A 400 10.34 24.41 -9.70
CA GLN A 400 9.26 25.18 -9.04
C GLN A 400 9.59 25.61 -7.62
N LEU A 401 10.74 25.22 -7.08
CA LEU A 401 11.12 25.54 -5.72
C LEU A 401 12.01 26.78 -5.65
N ASN A 402 11.68 27.65 -4.71
CA ASN A 402 12.51 28.80 -4.37
C ASN A 402 13.52 28.39 -3.26
N PRO A 403 14.80 28.85 -3.31
CA PRO A 403 15.75 28.56 -2.24
C PRO A 403 15.46 29.30 -0.91
N HIS A 404 14.59 30.32 -0.91
CA HIS A 404 14.33 31.16 0.27
C HIS A 404 12.88 31.09 0.76
N GLU A 405 11.93 30.74 -0.10
CA GLU A 405 10.51 30.70 0.23
C GLU A 405 9.96 29.28 0.13
N PRO A 406 9.40 28.71 1.22
CA PRO A 406 8.90 27.35 1.20
C PRO A 406 7.66 27.20 0.31
N THR A 407 7.72 26.27 -0.64
CA THR A 407 6.61 25.92 -1.53
C THR A 407 5.86 24.71 -1.01
N GLY A 408 4.54 24.83 -0.87
CA GLY A 408 3.69 23.76 -0.38
C GLY A 408 3.32 22.75 -1.48
N ILE A 409 2.91 21.52 -1.08
CA ILE A 409 2.44 20.47 -2.01
C ILE A 409 1.34 20.98 -2.94
N ALA A 410 0.39 21.74 -2.42
CA ALA A 410 -0.73 22.24 -3.22
C ALA A 410 -0.30 23.25 -4.29
N ASP A 411 0.85 23.91 -4.13
CA ASP A 411 1.40 24.80 -5.15
C ASP A 411 2.16 24.00 -6.22
N LEU A 412 2.90 22.97 -5.81
CA LEU A 412 3.61 22.05 -6.70
C LEU A 412 2.65 21.22 -7.57
N GLU A 413 1.46 20.87 -7.07
CA GLU A 413 0.42 20.17 -7.84
C GLU A 413 0.03 20.87 -9.14
N ARG A 414 0.29 22.17 -9.27
CA ARG A 414 0.01 22.94 -10.51
C ARG A 414 0.97 22.63 -11.64
N TYR A 415 2.19 22.26 -11.31
CA TYR A 415 3.29 22.16 -12.27
C TYR A 415 3.74 20.71 -12.45
N VAL A 416 3.65 19.91 -11.40
CA VAL A 416 4.10 18.52 -11.42
C VAL A 416 2.89 17.59 -11.62
N ASN A 417 2.88 16.85 -12.71
CA ASN A 417 1.80 15.94 -13.07
C ASN A 417 1.80 14.65 -12.21
N LEU A 418 1.63 14.82 -10.92
CA LEU A 418 1.50 13.73 -9.95
C LEU A 418 0.32 13.98 -9.01
N GLY A 419 -0.38 12.93 -8.63
CA GLY A 419 -1.37 13.00 -7.53
C GLY A 419 -0.67 13.33 -6.21
N ARG A 420 -1.39 13.98 -5.30
CA ARG A 420 -0.87 14.57 -4.05
C ARG A 420 0.00 13.63 -3.21
N SER A 421 -0.44 12.40 -3.02
CA SER A 421 0.32 11.40 -2.26
C SER A 421 1.64 11.06 -2.93
N ARG A 422 1.64 10.85 -4.25
CA ARG A 422 2.84 10.55 -5.04
C ARG A 422 3.80 11.73 -5.11
N LEU A 423 3.27 12.95 -5.22
CA LEU A 423 4.07 14.16 -5.16
C LEU A 423 4.72 14.33 -3.78
N SER A 424 4.01 14.02 -2.69
CA SER A 424 4.60 14.00 -1.34
C SER A 424 5.74 12.97 -1.23
N THR A 425 5.57 11.79 -1.81
CA THR A 425 6.63 10.76 -1.85
C THR A 425 7.84 11.24 -2.65
N LEU A 426 7.63 11.85 -3.82
CA LEU A 426 8.71 12.45 -4.62
C LEU A 426 9.48 13.50 -3.81
N MET A 427 8.77 14.41 -3.14
CA MET A 427 9.41 15.45 -2.32
C MET A 427 10.20 14.88 -1.15
N ASN A 428 9.70 13.81 -0.51
CA ASN A 428 10.44 13.12 0.55
C ASN A 428 11.71 12.43 0.01
N ILE A 429 11.66 11.85 -1.20
CA ILE A 429 12.85 11.29 -1.85
C ILE A 429 13.89 12.38 -2.11
N LEU A 430 13.49 13.50 -2.72
CA LEU A 430 14.38 14.63 -3.01
C LEU A 430 14.94 15.25 -1.71
N GLU A 431 14.19 15.26 -0.63
CA GLU A 431 14.64 15.73 0.69
C GLU A 431 15.71 14.81 1.29
N VAL A 432 15.54 13.50 1.15
CA VAL A 432 16.53 12.51 1.59
C VAL A 432 17.79 12.56 0.74
N ASP A 433 17.65 12.80 -0.56
CA ASP A 433 18.78 12.99 -1.48
C ASP A 433 19.50 14.35 -1.26
N GLY A 434 18.96 15.22 -0.40
CA GLY A 434 19.53 16.53 -0.10
C GLY A 434 19.26 17.62 -1.14
N ALA A 435 18.43 17.32 -2.14
CA ALA A 435 18.06 18.27 -3.19
C ALA A 435 17.12 19.38 -2.71
N VAL A 436 16.36 19.10 -1.66
CA VAL A 436 15.41 20.03 -1.04
C VAL A 436 15.49 19.95 0.49
N GLU A 437 15.08 21.02 1.15
CA GLU A 437 14.97 21.09 2.60
C GLU A 437 13.52 21.40 3.00
N ARG A 438 13.04 20.73 4.06
CA ARG A 438 11.71 20.96 4.58
C ARG A 438 11.69 22.14 5.54
N VAL A 439 10.86 23.15 5.25
CA VAL A 439 10.67 24.34 6.09
C VAL A 439 9.18 24.50 6.39
N GLY A 440 8.78 24.29 7.64
CA GLY A 440 7.38 24.29 8.05
C GLY A 440 6.58 23.20 7.32
N SER A 441 5.54 23.58 6.60
CA SER A 441 4.70 22.68 5.79
C SER A 441 5.09 22.59 4.32
N GLY A 442 6.17 23.25 3.91
CA GLY A 442 6.65 23.29 2.52
C GLY A 442 8.12 22.89 2.40
N TRP A 443 8.64 23.01 1.18
CA TRP A 443 10.04 22.72 0.84
C TRP A 443 10.69 23.92 0.14
N ILE A 444 11.98 24.10 0.38
CA ILE A 444 12.86 25.00 -0.35
C ILE A 444 13.87 24.19 -1.15
N ARG A 445 14.37 24.76 -2.24
CA ARG A 445 15.47 24.16 -3.02
C ARG A 445 16.77 24.28 -2.24
N SER A 446 17.50 23.20 -2.12
CA SER A 446 18.85 23.19 -1.53
C SER A 446 19.90 23.67 -2.57
N ASP A 447 21.02 24.19 -2.07
CA ASP A 447 22.19 24.51 -2.90
C ASP A 447 22.96 23.26 -3.36
N PHE A 448 22.56 22.07 -2.88
CA PHE A 448 23.21 20.80 -3.24
C PHE A 448 22.92 20.45 -4.71
N PRO A 449 23.97 20.20 -5.53
CA PRO A 449 23.80 19.82 -6.93
C PRO A 449 23.23 18.39 -7.00
N TRP A 450 21.94 18.29 -7.27
CA TRP A 450 21.26 17.01 -7.41
C TRP A 450 21.30 16.51 -8.86
N VAL A 451 21.58 15.21 -9.01
CA VAL A 451 21.58 14.52 -10.30
C VAL A 451 20.76 13.23 -10.15
N TYR A 452 19.87 12.98 -11.12
CA TYR A 452 19.08 11.77 -11.15
C TYR A 452 19.96 10.53 -11.32
N ASN A 453 19.81 9.55 -10.44
CA ASN A 453 20.59 8.32 -10.50
C ASN A 453 19.92 7.27 -11.41
N HIS A 454 20.23 7.32 -12.70
CA HIS A 454 19.71 6.39 -13.70
C HIS A 454 20.08 4.93 -13.43
N GLU A 455 21.25 4.68 -12.86
CA GLU A 455 21.74 3.32 -12.57
C GLU A 455 20.91 2.67 -11.46
N ILE A 456 20.70 3.37 -10.35
CA ILE A 456 19.83 2.89 -9.27
C ILE A 456 18.41 2.66 -9.78
N ALA A 457 17.85 3.60 -10.55
CA ALA A 457 16.50 3.47 -11.09
C ALA A 457 16.35 2.27 -12.04
N ALA A 458 17.35 2.02 -12.90
CA ALA A 458 17.35 0.88 -13.81
C ALA A 458 17.48 -0.45 -13.04
N THR A 459 18.37 -0.50 -12.05
CA THR A 459 18.58 -1.69 -11.22
C THR A 459 17.33 -2.06 -10.41
N LEU A 460 16.64 -1.08 -9.85
CA LEU A 460 15.40 -1.32 -9.10
C LEU A 460 14.27 -1.85 -10.00
N ARG A 461 14.14 -1.33 -11.24
CA ARG A 461 13.15 -1.85 -12.19
C ARG A 461 13.45 -3.29 -12.59
N GLU A 462 14.72 -3.59 -12.89
CA GLU A 462 15.14 -4.94 -13.24
C GLU A 462 14.93 -5.92 -12.08
N LEU A 463 15.22 -5.49 -10.86
CA LEU A 463 14.97 -6.29 -9.67
C LEU A 463 13.49 -6.66 -9.53
N ARG A 464 12.60 -5.67 -9.62
CA ARG A 464 11.15 -5.92 -9.51
C ARG A 464 10.63 -6.84 -10.61
N ARG A 465 11.16 -6.68 -11.82
CA ARG A 465 10.84 -7.58 -12.92
C ARG A 465 11.29 -9.01 -12.65
N THR A 466 12.48 -9.18 -12.09
CA THR A 466 13.01 -10.49 -11.70
C THR A 466 12.16 -11.15 -10.62
N GLU A 467 11.83 -10.41 -9.55
CA GLU A 467 10.96 -10.88 -8.46
C GLU A 467 9.56 -11.27 -8.96
N GLY A 468 8.97 -10.49 -9.87
CA GLY A 468 7.71 -10.83 -10.51
C GLY A 468 7.79 -12.13 -11.32
N ASN A 469 8.87 -12.31 -12.11
CA ASN A 469 9.10 -13.54 -12.85
C ASN A 469 9.30 -14.74 -11.92
N GLU A 470 9.96 -14.58 -10.78
CA GLU A 470 10.10 -15.61 -9.74
C GLU A 470 8.74 -16.04 -9.19
N MET A 471 7.81 -15.10 -8.96
CA MET A 471 6.45 -15.43 -8.50
C MET A 471 5.64 -16.16 -9.57
N LEU A 472 5.77 -15.80 -10.85
CA LEU A 472 5.14 -16.53 -11.94
C LEU A 472 5.69 -17.96 -12.06
N ALA A 473 7.01 -18.11 -11.93
CA ALA A 473 7.66 -19.42 -11.90
C ALA A 473 7.22 -20.26 -10.71
N TRP A 474 7.12 -19.65 -9.51
CA TRP A 474 6.62 -20.29 -8.31
C TRP A 474 5.21 -20.88 -8.48
N ALA A 475 4.32 -20.19 -9.16
CA ALA A 475 2.97 -20.67 -9.41
C ALA A 475 2.94 -21.97 -10.25
N GLN A 476 3.90 -22.12 -11.15
CA GLN A 476 3.99 -23.23 -12.10
C GLN A 476 4.92 -24.37 -11.65
N LEU A 477 5.48 -24.29 -10.41
CA LEU A 477 6.42 -25.28 -9.93
C LEU A 477 5.83 -26.69 -9.91
N ASP A 478 6.64 -27.66 -10.28
CA ASP A 478 6.46 -29.10 -10.08
C ASP A 478 7.20 -29.64 -8.83
N THR A 479 7.98 -28.79 -8.16
CA THR A 479 8.78 -29.09 -6.98
C THR A 479 8.22 -28.42 -5.72
N CYS A 480 8.85 -28.61 -4.59
CA CYS A 480 8.40 -28.09 -3.29
C CYS A 480 8.28 -26.55 -3.27
N ARG A 481 7.04 -26.04 -3.10
CA ARG A 481 6.74 -24.60 -3.10
C ARG A 481 7.39 -23.84 -1.96
N LEU A 482 7.40 -24.40 -0.74
CA LEU A 482 7.98 -23.71 0.41
C LEU A 482 9.51 -23.69 0.33
N ARG A 483 10.13 -24.74 -0.21
CA ARG A 483 11.57 -24.75 -0.45
C ARG A 483 11.96 -23.61 -1.41
N TYR A 484 11.26 -23.45 -2.52
CA TYR A 484 11.51 -22.37 -3.49
C TYR A 484 11.42 -20.98 -2.83
N LEU A 485 10.38 -20.71 -2.04
CA LEU A 485 10.24 -19.43 -1.33
C LEU A 485 11.38 -19.21 -0.32
N ARG A 486 11.81 -20.25 0.37
CA ARG A 486 12.93 -20.15 1.31
C ARG A 486 14.26 -19.92 0.60
N GLU A 487 14.49 -20.55 -0.55
CA GLU A 487 15.65 -20.31 -1.43
C GLU A 487 15.66 -18.88 -1.97
N SER A 488 14.50 -18.35 -2.42
CA SER A 488 14.36 -16.94 -2.86
C SER A 488 14.63 -15.92 -1.74
N LEU A 489 14.56 -16.36 -0.48
CA LEU A 489 14.86 -15.55 0.70
C LEU A 489 16.24 -15.89 1.31
N ASP A 490 17.08 -16.61 0.57
CA ASP A 490 18.44 -17.02 0.98
C ASP A 490 18.49 -17.78 2.33
N ASP A 491 17.47 -18.62 2.60
CA ASP A 491 17.48 -19.51 3.74
C ASP A 491 18.40 -20.73 3.47
N ALA A 492 19.57 -20.74 4.09
CA ALA A 492 20.57 -21.78 3.90
C ALA A 492 20.09 -23.19 4.29
N GLU A 493 19.04 -23.29 5.11
CA GLU A 493 18.44 -24.56 5.54
C GLU A 493 17.23 -24.95 4.67
N ALA A 494 17.06 -24.34 3.50
CA ALA A 494 15.94 -24.62 2.63
C ALA A 494 15.95 -26.10 2.16
N ALA A 495 14.91 -26.83 2.52
CA ALA A 495 14.71 -28.23 2.15
C ALA A 495 13.24 -28.50 1.80
N ALA A 496 12.98 -29.66 1.19
CA ALA A 496 11.61 -30.08 0.89
C ALA A 496 10.75 -30.10 2.17
N CYS A 497 9.59 -29.46 2.14
CA CYS A 497 8.79 -29.24 3.34
C CYS A 497 7.94 -30.49 3.74
N GLY A 498 7.70 -31.41 2.82
CA GLY A 498 6.91 -32.63 3.05
C GLY A 498 5.40 -32.40 3.22
N ARG A 499 4.87 -31.16 3.01
CA ARG A 499 3.49 -30.82 3.35
C ARG A 499 2.76 -29.89 2.34
N CYS A 500 3.44 -29.31 1.36
CA CYS A 500 2.77 -28.56 0.28
C CYS A 500 2.13 -29.52 -0.73
N ASP A 501 1.28 -29.01 -1.60
CA ASP A 501 0.62 -29.78 -2.67
C ASP A 501 1.60 -30.61 -3.52
N ARG A 502 2.82 -30.09 -3.76
CA ARG A 502 3.86 -30.79 -4.55
C ARG A 502 4.64 -31.86 -3.71
N CYS A 503 4.48 -31.88 -2.42
CA CYS A 503 5.11 -32.87 -1.57
C CYS A 503 4.15 -33.99 -1.14
N THR A 504 2.82 -33.75 -1.17
CA THR A 504 1.81 -34.62 -0.57
C THR A 504 0.76 -35.08 -1.57
N ASP A 505 0.82 -34.65 -2.82
CA ASP A 505 -0.22 -34.89 -3.85
C ASP A 505 -1.64 -34.40 -3.43
N HIS A 506 -1.73 -33.58 -2.39
CA HIS A 506 -2.98 -32.96 -1.97
C HIS A 506 -3.32 -31.80 -2.89
N THR A 507 -4.40 -31.92 -3.64
CA THR A 507 -4.89 -30.87 -4.54
C THR A 507 -6.29 -30.43 -4.14
N TRP A 508 -6.52 -29.12 -4.21
CA TRP A 508 -7.87 -28.57 -4.11
C TRP A 508 -8.63 -28.86 -5.41
N GLN A 509 -9.94 -29.08 -5.27
CA GLN A 509 -10.80 -29.25 -6.45
C GLN A 509 -10.77 -27.95 -7.28
N SER A 510 -10.58 -28.06 -8.59
CA SER A 510 -10.47 -26.94 -9.53
C SER A 510 -11.67 -26.81 -10.49
N ASP A 511 -12.75 -27.54 -10.21
CA ASP A 511 -13.98 -27.56 -11.01
C ASP A 511 -15.17 -27.19 -10.09
N PRO A 512 -15.42 -25.88 -9.89
CA PRO A 512 -16.52 -25.43 -9.03
C PRO A 512 -17.89 -25.69 -9.68
N ASP A 513 -18.96 -25.71 -8.88
CA ASP A 513 -20.33 -25.93 -9.32
C ASP A 513 -20.69 -24.97 -10.48
N PRO A 514 -21.07 -25.48 -11.66
CA PRO A 514 -21.45 -24.66 -12.78
C PRO A 514 -22.59 -23.68 -12.50
N VAL A 515 -23.50 -24.02 -11.58
CA VAL A 515 -24.58 -23.11 -11.16
C VAL A 515 -24.01 -21.91 -10.41
N LEU A 516 -23.02 -22.16 -9.56
CA LEU A 516 -22.35 -21.10 -8.82
C LEU A 516 -21.47 -20.25 -9.72
N VAL A 517 -20.81 -20.86 -10.71
CA VAL A 517 -20.08 -20.14 -11.74
C VAL A 517 -21.01 -19.22 -12.55
N ALA A 518 -22.18 -19.71 -12.98
CA ALA A 518 -23.16 -18.89 -13.67
C ALA A 518 -23.66 -17.71 -12.80
N LYS A 519 -23.88 -17.94 -11.50
CA LYS A 519 -24.23 -16.86 -10.56
C LYS A 519 -23.07 -15.84 -10.41
N ALA A 520 -21.83 -16.30 -10.31
CA ALA A 520 -20.66 -15.45 -10.23
C ALA A 520 -20.48 -14.62 -11.52
N THR A 521 -20.71 -15.21 -12.68
CA THR A 521 -20.74 -14.49 -13.96
C THR A 521 -21.79 -13.38 -13.94
N LEU A 522 -23.01 -13.67 -13.50
CA LEU A 522 -24.06 -12.67 -13.36
C LEU A 522 -23.72 -11.57 -12.33
N HIS A 523 -23.02 -11.94 -11.27
CA HIS A 523 -22.52 -10.96 -10.27
C HIS A 523 -21.51 -10.00 -10.88
N LEU A 524 -20.52 -10.54 -11.61
CA LEU A 524 -19.50 -9.75 -12.31
C LEU A 524 -20.09 -8.88 -13.45
N GLU A 525 -21.13 -9.40 -14.13
CA GLU A 525 -21.81 -8.68 -15.21
C GLU A 525 -22.89 -7.72 -14.71
N GLY A 526 -23.44 -7.95 -13.54
CA GLY A 526 -24.62 -7.25 -13.02
C GLY A 526 -24.35 -6.15 -12.01
N GLY A 527 -23.11 -5.95 -11.60
CA GLY A 527 -22.74 -4.89 -10.66
C GLY A 527 -22.98 -3.50 -11.23
N ASP A 528 -23.84 -2.69 -10.59
CA ASP A 528 -24.01 -1.28 -10.95
C ASP A 528 -22.77 -0.50 -10.54
N VAL A 529 -21.86 -0.26 -11.48
CA VAL A 529 -20.66 0.57 -11.26
C VAL A 529 -21.08 2.04 -11.17
N LEU A 530 -20.94 2.63 -9.98
CA LEU A 530 -21.33 4.01 -9.73
C LEU A 530 -20.27 5.01 -10.19
N ILE A 531 -20.69 6.07 -10.85
CA ILE A 531 -19.86 7.24 -11.18
C ILE A 531 -20.28 8.39 -10.25
N GLU A 532 -19.60 8.53 -9.14
CA GLU A 532 -19.87 9.58 -8.16
C GLU A 532 -19.52 10.99 -8.69
N PRO A 533 -20.40 11.99 -8.56
CA PRO A 533 -20.11 13.33 -9.03
C PRO A 533 -19.01 14.02 -8.19
N ARG A 534 -18.21 14.86 -8.83
CA ARG A 534 -17.31 15.78 -8.14
C ARG A 534 -18.08 16.96 -7.57
N LYS A 535 -17.78 17.34 -6.31
CA LYS A 535 -18.46 18.43 -5.59
C LYS A 535 -17.65 19.73 -5.53
N GLN A 536 -16.34 19.64 -5.80
CA GLN A 536 -15.41 20.77 -5.74
C GLN A 536 -14.44 20.71 -6.90
N TRP A 537 -14.09 21.87 -7.43
CA TRP A 537 -12.96 22.01 -8.34
C TRP A 537 -11.65 21.82 -7.60
N PRO A 538 -10.56 21.43 -8.28
CA PRO A 538 -9.23 21.37 -7.68
C PRO A 538 -8.86 22.73 -7.06
N THR A 539 -8.13 22.69 -5.95
CA THR A 539 -7.72 23.90 -5.25
C THR A 539 -6.72 24.71 -6.07
N ARG A 540 -6.76 26.06 -5.91
CA ARG A 540 -5.82 27.01 -6.50
C ARG A 540 -5.79 27.11 -8.03
N LEU A 541 -6.83 26.66 -8.75
CA LEU A 541 -7.04 27.03 -10.12
C LEU A 541 -7.52 28.49 -10.20
N GLU A 542 -7.13 29.22 -11.22
CA GLU A 542 -7.66 30.57 -11.49
C GLU A 542 -9.14 30.48 -11.90
N ALA A 543 -9.45 29.56 -12.80
CA ALA A 543 -10.79 29.14 -13.21
C ALA A 543 -10.75 27.71 -13.78
N PRO A 544 -11.74 26.83 -13.46
CA PRO A 544 -12.80 27.02 -12.47
C PRO A 544 -12.29 26.84 -11.04
N LYS A 545 -12.98 27.42 -10.05
CA LYS A 545 -12.57 27.33 -8.64
C LYS A 545 -13.74 27.19 -7.67
N GLY A 546 -13.44 26.63 -6.49
CA GLY A 546 -14.39 26.53 -5.38
C GLY A 546 -15.34 25.34 -5.51
N ARG A 547 -16.52 25.45 -4.89
CA ARG A 547 -17.54 24.41 -4.92
C ARG A 547 -18.28 24.45 -6.26
N ILE A 548 -18.52 23.28 -6.85
CA ILE A 548 -19.36 23.16 -8.05
C ILE A 548 -20.81 23.38 -7.61
N ALA A 549 -21.53 24.30 -8.27
CA ALA A 549 -22.92 24.55 -7.97
C ALA A 549 -23.76 23.27 -8.14
N ALA A 550 -24.70 23.03 -7.24
CA ALA A 550 -25.43 21.76 -7.17
C ALA A 550 -26.23 21.44 -8.44
N ASP A 551 -26.74 22.48 -9.12
CA ASP A 551 -27.42 22.38 -10.40
C ASP A 551 -26.47 22.04 -11.57
N SER A 552 -25.23 22.44 -11.47
CA SER A 552 -24.17 22.19 -12.48
C SER A 552 -23.37 20.91 -12.23
N GLN A 553 -23.66 20.19 -11.15
CA GLN A 553 -23.05 18.88 -10.89
C GLN A 553 -23.73 17.81 -11.75
N ALA A 554 -22.91 16.85 -12.26
CA ALA A 554 -23.48 15.62 -12.78
C ALA A 554 -24.30 14.91 -11.70
N ARG A 555 -25.32 14.17 -12.09
CA ARG A 555 -25.98 13.20 -11.20
C ARG A 555 -25.04 11.99 -10.98
N VAL A 556 -25.34 11.15 -10.00
CA VAL A 556 -24.64 9.87 -9.84
C VAL A 556 -24.82 9.05 -11.11
N GLY A 557 -23.76 8.82 -11.83
CA GLY A 557 -23.75 8.07 -13.08
C GLY A 557 -23.63 6.56 -12.88
N ARG A 558 -23.60 5.84 -14.00
CA ARG A 558 -23.40 4.38 -14.04
C ARG A 558 -22.38 4.03 -15.11
N ALA A 559 -21.66 2.92 -14.91
CA ALA A 559 -20.86 2.30 -15.97
C ALA A 559 -21.28 0.84 -16.17
N LEU A 560 -21.02 0.34 -17.40
CA LEU A 560 -21.29 -1.05 -17.75
C LEU A 560 -20.29 -1.99 -17.06
N ALA A 561 -19.01 -1.60 -16.97
CA ALA A 561 -17.94 -2.41 -16.42
C ALA A 561 -17.00 -1.56 -15.54
N ARG A 562 -16.27 -2.23 -14.66
CA ARG A 562 -15.10 -1.66 -13.98
C ARG A 562 -13.83 -2.27 -14.55
N LEU A 563 -12.80 -1.47 -14.72
CA LEU A 563 -11.51 -1.92 -15.24
C LEU A 563 -10.92 -3.04 -14.35
N GLY A 564 -10.68 -4.19 -14.95
CA GLY A 564 -10.08 -5.34 -14.28
C GLY A 564 -11.06 -6.32 -13.64
N ASP A 565 -12.38 -6.09 -13.74
CA ASP A 565 -13.39 -6.97 -13.15
C ASP A 565 -13.71 -8.22 -14.00
N GLY A 566 -13.10 -8.38 -15.18
CA GLY A 566 -13.50 -9.45 -16.12
C GLY A 566 -14.85 -9.15 -16.79
N GLY A 567 -15.57 -10.18 -17.26
CA GLY A 567 -16.89 -10.00 -17.86
C GLY A 567 -16.92 -8.95 -18.95
N TRP A 568 -17.74 -7.91 -18.79
CA TRP A 568 -17.90 -6.83 -19.77
C TRP A 568 -16.63 -5.99 -19.98
N ASP A 569 -15.70 -5.89 -19.01
CA ASP A 569 -14.42 -5.18 -19.19
C ASP A 569 -13.60 -5.79 -20.33
N THR A 570 -13.57 -7.13 -20.44
CA THR A 570 -12.86 -7.82 -21.50
C THR A 570 -13.46 -7.51 -22.89
N VAL A 571 -14.78 -7.47 -22.98
CA VAL A 571 -15.49 -7.14 -24.24
C VAL A 571 -15.24 -5.69 -24.63
N VAL A 572 -15.36 -4.75 -23.68
CA VAL A 572 -15.11 -3.31 -23.87
C VAL A 572 -13.66 -3.07 -24.31
N GLU A 573 -12.67 -3.70 -23.67
CA GLU A 573 -11.27 -3.58 -24.07
C GLU A 573 -11.03 -4.12 -25.48
N GLY A 574 -11.72 -5.20 -25.87
CA GLY A 574 -11.69 -5.72 -27.25
C GLY A 574 -12.16 -4.68 -28.26
N LEU A 575 -13.30 -4.04 -28.01
CA LEU A 575 -13.85 -2.97 -28.85
C LEU A 575 -12.93 -1.74 -28.91
N PHE A 576 -12.34 -1.35 -27.79
CA PHE A 576 -11.38 -0.25 -27.76
C PHE A 576 -10.11 -0.56 -28.56
N LYS A 577 -9.64 -1.80 -28.59
CA LYS A 577 -8.52 -2.23 -29.45
C LYS A 577 -8.87 -2.12 -30.93
N LEU A 578 -10.05 -2.62 -31.34
CA LEU A 578 -10.52 -2.50 -32.72
C LEU A 578 -10.62 -1.02 -33.13
N ALA A 579 -11.24 -0.18 -32.31
CA ALA A 579 -11.36 1.25 -32.59
C ALA A 579 -9.99 1.94 -32.74
N ARG A 580 -9.02 1.64 -31.86
CA ARG A 580 -7.66 2.20 -31.94
C ARG A 580 -6.91 1.80 -33.20
N ASN A 581 -7.15 0.60 -33.69
CA ASN A 581 -6.54 0.09 -34.91
C ASN A 581 -7.25 0.60 -36.17
N GLY A 582 -8.43 1.20 -36.05
CA GLY A 582 -9.27 1.56 -37.19
C GLY A 582 -9.97 0.36 -37.83
N ASP A 583 -10.05 -0.77 -37.13
CA ASP A 583 -10.71 -1.97 -37.60
C ASP A 583 -12.24 -1.80 -37.58
N PRO A 584 -12.98 -2.48 -38.48
CA PRO A 584 -14.44 -2.51 -38.39
C PRO A 584 -14.89 -3.08 -37.05
N LEU A 585 -15.82 -2.38 -36.39
CA LEU A 585 -16.38 -2.84 -35.14
C LEU A 585 -17.90 -2.93 -35.22
N GLU A 586 -18.42 -3.93 -34.53
CA GLU A 586 -19.85 -4.13 -34.32
C GLU A 586 -20.08 -4.34 -32.83
N VAL A 587 -21.02 -3.58 -32.27
CA VAL A 587 -21.43 -3.79 -30.87
C VAL A 587 -22.43 -4.91 -30.84
N SER A 588 -22.13 -5.99 -30.12
CA SER A 588 -23.00 -7.16 -30.04
C SER A 588 -24.36 -6.84 -29.40
N GLU A 589 -25.40 -7.57 -29.81
CA GLU A 589 -26.72 -7.42 -29.22
C GLU A 589 -26.70 -7.65 -27.70
N ASP A 590 -25.91 -8.60 -27.22
CA ASP A 590 -25.74 -8.89 -25.79
C ASP A 590 -25.18 -7.68 -25.03
N MET A 591 -24.19 -7.00 -25.59
CA MET A 591 -23.65 -5.77 -24.97
C MET A 591 -24.67 -4.63 -24.95
N VAL A 592 -25.45 -4.49 -26.02
CA VAL A 592 -26.52 -3.50 -26.06
C VAL A 592 -27.58 -3.81 -25.01
N GLN A 593 -27.94 -5.09 -24.84
CA GLN A 593 -28.89 -5.52 -23.81
C GLN A 593 -28.30 -5.33 -22.39
N ALA A 594 -27.00 -5.54 -22.20
CA ALA A 594 -26.32 -5.29 -20.94
C ALA A 594 -26.35 -3.77 -20.58
N CYS A 595 -26.03 -2.89 -21.53
CA CYS A 595 -26.16 -1.44 -21.36
C CYS A 595 -27.62 -1.06 -21.02
N ALA A 596 -28.58 -1.61 -21.75
CA ALA A 596 -30.01 -1.39 -21.48
C ALA A 596 -30.42 -1.93 -20.09
N GLY A 597 -29.83 -3.02 -19.64
CA GLY A 597 -29.99 -3.59 -18.31
C GLY A 597 -29.57 -2.63 -17.20
N VAL A 598 -28.38 -2.05 -17.31
CA VAL A 598 -27.88 -1.00 -16.39
C VAL A 598 -28.84 0.18 -16.37
N LEU A 599 -29.25 0.67 -17.55
CA LEU A 599 -30.17 1.79 -17.67
C LEU A 599 -31.56 1.48 -17.11
N LYS A 600 -32.06 0.25 -17.20
CA LYS A 600 -33.34 -0.19 -16.62
C LYS A 600 -33.31 -0.27 -15.10
N ARG A 601 -32.21 -0.69 -14.52
CA ARG A 601 -32.01 -0.77 -13.06
C ARG A 601 -31.70 0.57 -12.42
N TRP A 602 -31.34 1.57 -13.22
CA TRP A 602 -31.04 2.91 -12.70
C TRP A 602 -32.28 3.54 -12.09
N ASP A 603 -32.23 3.89 -10.82
CA ASP A 603 -33.31 4.58 -10.12
C ASP A 603 -33.35 6.07 -10.58
N TRP A 604 -34.11 6.31 -11.64
CA TRP A 604 -34.18 7.61 -12.28
C TRP A 604 -35.03 8.59 -11.44
N ALA A 605 -34.42 9.60 -10.85
CA ALA A 605 -35.14 10.76 -10.35
C ALA A 605 -35.83 11.52 -11.51
N GLU A 606 -35.12 11.64 -12.63
CA GLU A 606 -35.60 12.22 -13.89
C GLU A 606 -35.03 11.42 -15.06
N ARG A 607 -35.90 11.00 -16.00
CA ARG A 607 -35.42 10.22 -17.16
C ARG A 607 -34.81 11.12 -18.22
N PRO A 608 -33.78 10.68 -18.93
CA PRO A 608 -33.17 11.45 -20.01
C PRO A 608 -34.17 11.68 -21.15
N THR A 609 -34.12 12.87 -21.74
CA THR A 609 -34.92 13.26 -22.89
C THR A 609 -34.16 13.16 -24.21
N TRP A 610 -32.81 13.11 -24.13
CA TRP A 610 -31.92 12.96 -25.27
C TRP A 610 -30.55 12.43 -24.84
N ILE A 611 -29.74 12.02 -25.82
CA ILE A 611 -28.44 11.43 -25.63
C ILE A 611 -27.36 12.35 -26.21
N CYS A 612 -26.29 12.56 -25.43
CA CYS A 612 -25.09 13.28 -25.84
C CYS A 612 -23.86 12.35 -25.77
N PRO A 613 -23.34 11.85 -26.89
CA PRO A 613 -22.08 11.13 -26.87
C PRO A 613 -20.91 12.11 -26.64
N MET A 614 -19.94 11.67 -25.83
CA MET A 614 -18.69 12.40 -25.62
C MET A 614 -17.80 12.33 -26.85
N PRO A 615 -17.10 13.41 -27.21
CA PRO A 615 -16.06 13.33 -28.23
C PRO A 615 -14.85 12.55 -27.72
N SER A 616 -14.47 11.50 -28.45
CA SER A 616 -13.28 10.69 -28.16
C SER A 616 -12.41 10.54 -29.39
N ARG A 617 -11.11 10.67 -29.23
CA ARG A 617 -10.16 10.50 -30.34
C ARG A 617 -9.89 9.02 -30.67
N ARG A 618 -9.99 8.15 -29.66
CA ARG A 618 -9.59 6.74 -29.77
C ARG A 618 -10.77 5.79 -29.90
N SER A 619 -11.91 6.16 -29.35
CA SER A 619 -13.05 5.27 -29.18
C SER A 619 -14.35 5.86 -29.73
N GLN A 620 -14.29 6.91 -30.59
CA GLN A 620 -15.48 7.58 -31.09
C GLN A 620 -16.45 6.60 -31.75
N SER A 621 -15.94 5.67 -32.55
CA SER A 621 -16.77 4.67 -33.22
C SER A 621 -17.53 3.75 -32.24
N VAL A 622 -16.92 3.43 -31.10
CA VAL A 622 -17.57 2.64 -30.04
C VAL A 622 -18.66 3.46 -29.36
N ILE A 623 -18.34 4.70 -28.95
CA ILE A 623 -19.27 5.59 -28.28
C ILE A 623 -20.49 5.85 -29.17
N ASP A 624 -20.28 6.15 -30.45
CA ASP A 624 -21.34 6.41 -31.42
C ASP A 624 -22.22 5.18 -31.63
N ALA A 625 -21.63 3.99 -31.81
CA ALA A 625 -22.39 2.75 -32.01
C ALA A 625 -23.27 2.41 -30.78
N VAL A 626 -22.73 2.58 -29.58
CA VAL A 626 -23.50 2.36 -28.33
C VAL A 626 -24.59 3.43 -28.15
N ALA A 627 -24.28 4.70 -28.42
CA ALA A 627 -25.23 5.79 -28.31
C ALA A 627 -26.42 5.58 -29.28
N ASP A 628 -26.14 5.21 -30.54
CA ASP A 628 -27.17 4.96 -31.55
C ASP A 628 -28.01 3.72 -31.20
N ALA A 629 -27.40 2.64 -30.67
CA ALA A 629 -28.13 1.47 -30.21
C ALA A 629 -29.06 1.75 -29.03
N ILE A 630 -28.55 2.48 -28.01
CA ILE A 630 -29.37 2.91 -26.85
C ILE A 630 -30.49 3.86 -27.30
N ALA A 631 -30.20 4.77 -28.24
CA ALA A 631 -31.17 5.69 -28.81
C ALA A 631 -32.32 4.97 -29.50
N ALA A 632 -32.00 3.93 -30.28
CA ALA A 632 -33.00 3.10 -30.97
C ALA A 632 -33.92 2.38 -29.96
N LEU A 633 -33.36 1.78 -28.91
CA LEU A 633 -34.12 1.12 -27.85
C LEU A 633 -34.97 2.10 -27.03
N GLY A 634 -34.41 3.24 -26.65
CA GLY A 634 -35.05 4.25 -25.78
C GLY A 634 -35.95 5.23 -26.56
N LYS A 635 -35.88 5.21 -27.88
CA LYS A 635 -36.56 6.22 -28.77
C LYS A 635 -36.16 7.66 -28.40
N LEU A 636 -34.87 7.85 -28.10
CA LEU A 636 -34.30 9.15 -27.70
C LEU A 636 -33.48 9.73 -28.88
N PRO A 637 -33.58 11.07 -29.12
CA PRO A 637 -32.73 11.71 -30.11
C PRO A 637 -31.26 11.76 -29.65
N VAL A 638 -30.34 11.63 -30.58
CA VAL A 638 -28.90 11.75 -30.36
C VAL A 638 -28.42 13.11 -30.88
N HIS A 639 -27.78 13.89 -30.02
CA HIS A 639 -27.22 15.19 -30.39
C HIS A 639 -25.78 15.29 -29.91
N ARG A 640 -24.83 15.52 -30.83
CA ARG A 640 -23.40 15.67 -30.55
C ARG A 640 -23.07 17.10 -30.18
N ALA A 641 -23.71 17.61 -29.11
CA ALA A 641 -23.61 18.99 -28.71
C ALA A 641 -22.27 19.38 -28.07
N ILE A 642 -21.52 18.40 -27.53
CA ILE A 642 -20.17 18.63 -27.02
C ILE A 642 -19.19 18.49 -28.18
N VAL A 643 -18.41 19.54 -28.40
CA VAL A 643 -17.31 19.56 -29.36
C VAL A 643 -15.98 19.70 -28.63
N ALA A 644 -14.98 19.00 -29.11
CA ALA A 644 -13.63 19.09 -28.56
C ALA A 644 -12.68 19.65 -29.62
N ASP A 645 -11.89 20.65 -29.25
CA ASP A 645 -10.77 21.07 -30.09
C ASP A 645 -9.64 20.07 -29.88
N LEU A 646 -9.51 19.15 -30.81
CA LEU A 646 -8.51 18.09 -30.81
C LEU A 646 -7.27 18.45 -31.62
N SER A 647 -7.22 19.66 -32.23
CA SER A 647 -6.16 20.09 -33.16
C SER A 647 -4.86 20.52 -32.45
N GLU A 648 -4.95 21.03 -31.21
CA GLU A 648 -3.79 21.50 -30.43
C GLU A 648 -3.22 20.43 -29.48
N LEU A 649 -3.45 19.16 -29.77
CA LEU A 649 -2.87 18.09 -28.96
C LEU A 649 -1.37 17.97 -29.25
N ALA A 650 -0.57 18.04 -28.20
CA ALA A 650 0.80 17.53 -28.21
C ALA A 650 0.87 16.11 -28.80
N PRO A 651 2.04 15.65 -29.29
CA PRO A 651 2.19 14.38 -29.98
C PRO A 651 1.43 13.22 -29.33
N ALA A 652 1.15 12.18 -30.10
CA ALA A 652 0.24 11.05 -29.77
C ALA A 652 0.40 10.41 -28.37
N ASP A 653 1.46 10.76 -27.65
CA ASP A 653 1.86 10.16 -26.37
C ASP A 653 1.41 10.95 -25.11
N GLN A 654 0.84 12.14 -25.24
CA GLN A 654 0.36 12.95 -24.10
C GLN A 654 -1.16 12.88 -23.95
N TYR A 655 -1.67 11.72 -23.61
CA TYR A 655 -3.11 11.52 -23.38
C TYR A 655 -3.51 11.77 -21.93
N GLN A 656 -4.81 11.95 -21.73
CA GLN A 656 -5.47 12.18 -20.45
C GLN A 656 -5.16 11.10 -19.41
N THR A 657 -4.91 9.86 -19.85
CA THR A 657 -4.50 8.72 -19.01
C THR A 657 -3.11 8.89 -18.37
N GLU A 658 -2.28 9.78 -18.91
CA GLU A 658 -0.96 10.10 -18.36
C GLU A 658 -1.01 11.26 -17.35
N GLN A 659 -2.14 11.96 -17.26
CA GLN A 659 -2.31 13.08 -16.34
C GLN A 659 -2.81 12.59 -14.97
N ALA A 660 -1.88 12.32 -14.06
CA ALA A 660 -2.20 11.85 -12.72
C ALA A 660 -2.78 12.93 -11.79
N ASN A 661 -2.71 14.22 -12.19
CA ASN A 661 -3.09 15.35 -11.35
C ASN A 661 -4.44 15.95 -11.75
N SER A 662 -5.35 16.09 -10.77
CA SER A 662 -6.69 16.65 -10.97
C SER A 662 -6.70 18.06 -11.56
N ALA A 663 -5.73 18.92 -11.20
CA ALA A 663 -5.66 20.29 -11.72
C ALA A 663 -5.35 20.29 -13.21
N HIS A 664 -4.36 19.52 -13.64
CA HIS A 664 -3.99 19.35 -15.04
C HIS A 664 -5.13 18.76 -15.87
N GLN A 665 -5.81 17.74 -15.35
CA GLN A 665 -6.97 17.12 -16.00
C GLN A 665 -8.12 18.13 -16.23
N VAL A 666 -8.43 18.91 -15.20
CA VAL A 666 -9.48 19.95 -15.33
C VAL A 666 -9.07 21.00 -16.32
N LEU A 667 -7.87 21.58 -16.24
CA LEU A 667 -7.41 22.62 -17.16
C LEU A 667 -7.43 22.16 -18.61
N ASN A 668 -6.93 20.94 -18.85
CA ASN A 668 -6.94 20.32 -20.16
C ASN A 668 -8.38 20.23 -20.74
N MET A 669 -9.33 19.69 -19.95
CA MET A 669 -10.70 19.57 -20.40
C MET A 669 -11.42 20.91 -20.47
N TRP A 670 -11.14 21.84 -19.55
CA TRP A 670 -11.76 23.16 -19.49
C TRP A 670 -11.51 24.00 -20.73
N HIS A 671 -10.32 23.92 -21.30
CA HIS A 671 -9.96 24.65 -22.53
C HIS A 671 -10.45 23.97 -23.80
N ARG A 672 -10.60 22.67 -23.81
CA ARG A 672 -10.90 21.85 -25.00
C ARG A 672 -12.36 21.56 -25.21
N LEU A 673 -13.13 21.28 -24.12
CA LEU A 673 -14.53 20.95 -24.25
C LEU A 673 -15.41 22.20 -24.34
N ARG A 674 -16.19 22.29 -25.40
CA ARG A 674 -17.17 23.35 -25.61
C ARG A 674 -18.52 22.73 -25.96
N VAL A 675 -19.60 23.44 -25.68
CA VAL A 675 -20.93 23.09 -26.17
C VAL A 675 -21.24 24.00 -27.36
N ASP A 676 -21.60 23.40 -28.50
CA ASP A 676 -22.09 24.15 -29.64
C ASP A 676 -23.61 24.33 -29.49
N PRO A 677 -24.09 25.59 -29.29
CA PRO A 677 -25.51 25.83 -29.11
C PRO A 677 -26.38 25.46 -30.33
N LEU A 678 -25.78 25.41 -31.52
CA LEU A 678 -26.50 25.04 -32.75
C LEU A 678 -26.78 23.52 -32.83
N LEU A 679 -26.05 22.72 -32.06
CA LEU A 679 -26.19 21.28 -32.02
C LEU A 679 -27.08 20.82 -30.84
N LEU A 680 -27.52 21.72 -29.99
CA LEU A 680 -28.49 21.41 -28.93
C LEU A 680 -29.88 21.16 -29.53
N PRO A 681 -30.64 20.17 -28.96
CA PRO A 681 -32.02 19.98 -29.40
C PRO A 681 -32.87 21.17 -29.06
N ALA A 682 -33.88 21.46 -29.90
CA ALA A 682 -34.77 22.61 -29.74
C ALA A 682 -35.85 22.36 -28.68
N GLY A 683 -36.31 23.44 -28.05
CA GLY A 683 -37.48 23.44 -27.16
C GLY A 683 -37.28 22.68 -25.85
N SER A 684 -38.32 22.03 -25.36
CA SER A 684 -38.33 21.30 -24.08
C SER A 684 -37.40 20.09 -24.05
N VAL A 685 -37.03 19.53 -25.21
CA VAL A 685 -36.07 18.41 -25.31
C VAL A 685 -34.68 18.87 -24.90
N GLY A 686 -34.23 20.04 -25.39
CA GLY A 686 -32.90 20.59 -25.07
C GLY A 686 -32.75 21.02 -23.61
N GLY A 687 -33.86 21.50 -22.99
CA GLY A 687 -33.89 21.83 -21.57
C GLY A 687 -34.12 20.66 -20.63
N GLY A 688 -34.31 19.45 -21.15
CA GLY A 688 -34.51 18.23 -20.35
C GLY A 688 -33.19 17.54 -19.91
N PRO A 689 -33.31 16.49 -19.07
CA PRO A 689 -32.15 15.71 -18.62
C PRO A 689 -31.41 15.03 -19.78
N VAL A 690 -30.11 14.99 -19.70
CA VAL A 690 -29.19 14.49 -20.74
C VAL A 690 -28.55 13.16 -20.30
N LEU A 691 -28.65 12.12 -21.11
CA LEU A 691 -27.79 10.94 -20.96
C LEU A 691 -26.44 11.20 -21.67
N LEU A 692 -25.39 11.43 -20.88
CA LEU A 692 -24.04 11.67 -21.38
C LEU A 692 -23.32 10.33 -21.49
N ILE A 693 -22.97 9.89 -22.71
CA ILE A 693 -22.30 8.61 -22.93
C ILE A 693 -20.81 8.84 -23.16
N ASP A 694 -19.97 8.18 -22.35
CA ASP A 694 -18.51 8.23 -22.40
C ASP A 694 -17.92 6.80 -22.60
N ASP A 695 -16.69 6.70 -23.11
CA ASP A 695 -16.00 5.43 -23.25
C ASP A 695 -15.45 4.94 -21.90
N GLU A 696 -14.61 5.72 -21.27
CA GLU A 696 -13.94 5.35 -20.02
C GLU A 696 -13.92 6.53 -19.04
N VAL A 697 -14.35 6.30 -17.82
CA VAL A 697 -14.30 7.25 -16.73
C VAL A 697 -13.28 6.83 -15.68
N GLU A 698 -12.16 7.56 -15.58
CA GLU A 698 -11.13 7.33 -14.58
C GLU A 698 -11.23 8.36 -13.43
N SER A 699 -10.86 9.60 -13.69
CA SER A 699 -10.80 10.66 -12.68
C SER A 699 -12.12 11.40 -12.50
N ARG A 700 -13.09 11.16 -13.37
CA ARG A 700 -14.40 11.84 -13.45
C ARG A 700 -14.35 13.31 -13.89
N TRP A 701 -13.15 13.88 -14.17
CA TRP A 701 -13.05 15.31 -14.53
C TRP A 701 -13.60 15.60 -15.91
N THR A 702 -13.45 14.70 -16.88
CA THR A 702 -14.07 14.84 -18.23
C THR A 702 -15.57 15.01 -18.12
N VAL A 703 -16.21 14.06 -17.44
CA VAL A 703 -17.64 14.05 -17.19
C VAL A 703 -18.09 15.27 -16.39
N THR A 704 -17.29 15.69 -15.39
CA THR A 704 -17.61 16.88 -14.57
C THR A 704 -17.58 18.17 -15.39
N VAL A 705 -16.55 18.38 -16.22
CA VAL A 705 -16.43 19.57 -17.08
C VAL A 705 -17.53 19.56 -18.15
N ALA A 706 -17.77 18.41 -18.77
CA ALA A 706 -18.83 18.25 -19.79
C ALA A 706 -20.21 18.56 -19.22
N SER A 707 -20.53 18.00 -18.05
CA SER A 707 -21.80 18.27 -17.35
C SER A 707 -21.96 19.75 -17.00
N HIS A 708 -20.93 20.36 -16.44
CA HIS A 708 -20.96 21.80 -16.13
C HIS A 708 -21.20 22.65 -17.39
N ARG A 709 -20.55 22.33 -18.51
CA ARG A 709 -20.71 23.05 -19.78
C ARG A 709 -22.11 22.89 -20.38
N LEU A 710 -22.67 21.67 -20.34
CA LEU A 710 -24.04 21.40 -20.82
C LEU A 710 -25.06 22.19 -20.02
N VAL A 711 -25.01 22.15 -18.70
CA VAL A 711 -25.95 22.90 -17.85
C VAL A 711 -25.79 24.40 -18.06
N GLN A 712 -24.58 24.93 -18.20
CA GLN A 712 -24.35 26.34 -18.55
C GLN A 712 -24.95 26.73 -19.91
N ALA A 713 -25.03 25.78 -20.84
CA ALA A 713 -25.66 25.98 -22.14
C ALA A 713 -27.21 25.87 -22.09
N GLY A 714 -27.79 25.65 -20.92
CA GLY A 714 -29.25 25.64 -20.69
C GLY A 714 -29.88 24.25 -20.73
N THR A 715 -29.10 23.16 -20.66
CA THR A 715 -29.66 21.82 -20.55
C THR A 715 -30.17 21.53 -19.13
N GLY A 716 -30.98 20.47 -18.97
CA GLY A 716 -31.34 19.92 -17.67
C GLY A 716 -30.17 19.12 -17.02
N PRO A 717 -30.50 18.36 -15.96
CA PRO A 717 -29.49 17.54 -15.28
C PRO A 717 -28.76 16.56 -16.21
N VAL A 718 -27.49 16.35 -15.98
CA VAL A 718 -26.65 15.42 -16.77
C VAL A 718 -26.49 14.10 -16.02
N LEU A 719 -26.77 13.02 -16.70
CA LEU A 719 -26.80 11.64 -16.25
C LEU A 719 -25.66 10.86 -16.96
N PRO A 720 -24.49 10.73 -16.35
CA PRO A 720 -23.35 10.07 -17.00
C PRO A 720 -23.54 8.57 -17.10
N PHE A 721 -23.29 8.01 -18.28
CA PHE A 721 -23.16 6.58 -18.52
C PHE A 721 -21.84 6.32 -19.23
N ALA A 722 -21.03 5.39 -18.72
CA ALA A 722 -19.77 5.01 -19.34
C ALA A 722 -19.75 3.52 -19.66
N LEU A 723 -18.94 3.13 -20.65
CA LEU A 723 -18.71 1.73 -20.94
C LEU A 723 -17.80 1.11 -19.88
N ARG A 724 -16.85 1.89 -19.38
CA ARG A 724 -15.92 1.43 -18.34
C ARG A 724 -15.64 2.55 -17.32
N SER A 725 -15.49 2.17 -16.04
CA SER A 725 -14.97 3.01 -14.98
C SER A 725 -13.71 2.38 -14.38
N ARG A 726 -12.73 3.22 -14.04
CA ARG A 726 -11.53 2.78 -13.31
C ARG A 726 -11.68 2.94 -11.81
#